data_dc2e994e0b8ca29c083a120cf0f802c1
#
_entry.id   dc2e994e0b8ca29c083a120cf0f802c1
#
_cell.length_a   1.000
_cell.length_b   1.000
_cell.length_c   1.000
_cell.angle_alpha   90.00
_cell.angle_beta   90.00
_cell.angle_gamma   90.00
#
_symmetry.space_group_name_H-M   'P 1'
#
loop_
_entity.id
_entity.type
_entity.pdbx_description
1 polymer ?
#
loop_
_entity_poly.entity_id
_entity_poly.type
_entity_poly.pdbx_seq_one_letter_code
_entity_poly.pdbx_strand_id
1 'polypeptide(L)'
;MCVSCAWAKPAKPHAMEFCENGAKATAWEVTSRRADRAFFAAHTLHELEQWSDHDLEEQGRLTHPMRWNRSTDKYEPVDWNDAFAEIGGELRSIPPREVDFYTSGRASLETSYMYQLFARIFGSNNLPDSSNMCHESSSVGLPESIGASVGTAILSDFQNCDCIFYMAQNVATSSPRMLHDLQDAVDRGVKIVTFNLLREPGLERFTNPQMPSQMLTGRSTPISSEYYQVKNGGDIAALFGVCKALIEADDAMKEMGMSKVSGSDAVPHKPDNAASVAFAASIAAADKKHVLDHDFINTHTSGFEEFAEAARRYDWAELERVSGLTREQMIQAARTYAHSEAVLMVYGMGLTQHVMGVQNVHMVANLALLRGNIGKPGANICAVRGHSNVQGQRTVGITEKPDLVPLDKLAQLYQFEPPQWEGRSTVDTCKAIMEGEAKAFVSLGGNFLRAVPETEAMEEAWRKLRLTVQIATKLNRSHVIHGEIAYLLPCLGRIEVDEQASGPQAVSIESSVAHFHGSRGKAKPASEELLSEPAIIAGIAKATLAKGRVPWDEWVGDYSKIRDAIEATYPETFRDFNKRMFQPGGIPRPVPARERKWTTPNQKANFITPPRLFPELDIGPGATEVLNLATLRSNDQFNTTIYGYGDRYRGVKGSRKVVFMNEEDIGRLGFKEGDFVDLTTAIDVATTRRVTGFKVARHAIPAGCCAAYYPEANPLFPLAHHDAKAKTPSYKMLPVRLSLSALSSRS
;
A
#
# COMPACT_ATOMS: atom_id res chain seq x y z
N MET A 1 -10.64 -4.02 -16.22
CA MET A 1 -10.23 -3.96 -14.78
C MET A 1 -10.78 -2.71 -14.13
N CYS A 2 -11.03 -2.77 -12.80
CA CYS A 2 -11.47 -1.61 -12.04
C CYS A 2 -10.36 -0.55 -11.94
N VAL A 3 -10.72 0.73 -11.93
CA VAL A 3 -9.80 1.87 -11.78
C VAL A 3 -9.41 2.14 -10.32
N SER A 4 -10.03 1.45 -9.35
CA SER A 4 -9.80 1.63 -7.92
C SER A 4 -8.65 0.77 -7.40
N CYS A 5 -8.95 -0.35 -6.74
CA CYS A 5 -7.96 -1.19 -6.07
C CYS A 5 -7.31 -2.24 -6.98
N ALA A 6 -6.27 -2.91 -6.44
CA ALA A 6 -5.50 -3.95 -7.13
C ALA A 6 -6.08 -5.36 -7.02
N TRP A 7 -7.33 -5.55 -6.54
CA TRP A 7 -7.89 -6.89 -6.43
C TRP A 7 -8.15 -7.54 -7.79
N ALA A 8 -7.73 -8.78 -7.96
CA ALA A 8 -7.77 -9.50 -9.23
C ALA A 8 -9.20 -9.75 -9.73
N LYS A 9 -9.34 -10.05 -11.02
CA LYS A 9 -10.55 -10.61 -11.60
C LYS A 9 -10.45 -12.14 -11.64
N PRO A 10 -11.48 -12.87 -11.21
CA PRO A 10 -11.52 -14.31 -11.36
C PRO A 10 -11.62 -14.73 -12.84
N ALA A 11 -11.22 -15.96 -13.14
CA ALA A 11 -11.32 -16.51 -14.50
C ALA A 11 -12.77 -16.62 -15.00
N LYS A 12 -13.69 -16.86 -14.07
CA LYS A 12 -15.14 -16.87 -14.31
C LYS A 12 -15.79 -15.77 -13.45
N PRO A 13 -15.87 -14.52 -13.95
CA PRO A 13 -16.45 -13.43 -13.19
C PRO A 13 -17.96 -13.63 -13.02
N HIS A 14 -18.50 -13.19 -11.89
CA HIS A 14 -19.92 -13.09 -11.68
C HIS A 14 -20.53 -12.03 -12.61
N ALA A 15 -21.80 -12.19 -13.03
CA ALA A 15 -22.46 -11.22 -13.91
C ALA A 15 -22.51 -9.80 -13.31
N MET A 16 -22.56 -9.69 -11.99
CA MET A 16 -22.59 -8.45 -11.22
C MET A 16 -21.22 -8.17 -10.53
N GLU A 17 -20.11 -8.46 -11.19
CA GLU A 17 -18.75 -8.29 -10.65
C GLU A 17 -18.37 -6.82 -10.40
N PHE A 18 -18.91 -6.22 -9.36
CA PHE A 18 -18.63 -4.85 -8.94
C PHE A 18 -18.57 -4.74 -7.41
N CYS A 19 -18.09 -3.60 -6.91
CA CYS A 19 -18.19 -3.22 -5.52
C CYS A 19 -18.45 -1.72 -5.38
N GLU A 20 -18.87 -1.28 -4.20
CA GLU A 20 -19.18 0.12 -3.90
C GLU A 20 -18.02 1.06 -4.23
N ASN A 21 -16.80 0.74 -3.78
CA ASN A 21 -15.64 1.60 -4.02
C ASN A 21 -15.26 1.71 -5.50
N GLY A 22 -15.40 0.62 -6.25
CA GLY A 22 -15.23 0.63 -7.70
C GLY A 22 -16.30 1.49 -8.38
N ALA A 23 -17.56 1.41 -7.94
CA ALA A 23 -18.65 2.23 -8.45
C ALA A 23 -18.43 3.72 -8.13
N LYS A 24 -18.05 4.06 -6.88
CA LYS A 24 -17.70 5.44 -6.49
C LYS A 24 -16.55 6.01 -7.33
N ALA A 25 -15.46 5.26 -7.46
CA ALA A 25 -14.32 5.69 -8.27
C ALA A 25 -14.71 5.91 -9.74
N THR A 26 -15.55 5.04 -10.30
CA THR A 26 -16.06 5.18 -11.66
C THR A 26 -16.96 6.42 -11.80
N ALA A 27 -17.92 6.59 -10.90
CA ALA A 27 -18.82 7.75 -10.91
C ALA A 27 -18.06 9.08 -10.75
N TRP A 28 -17.01 9.07 -9.92
CA TRP A 28 -16.16 10.24 -9.72
C TRP A 28 -15.37 10.63 -10.97
N GLU A 29 -14.95 9.65 -11.79
CA GLU A 29 -14.23 9.89 -13.04
C GLU A 29 -15.14 10.25 -14.22
N VAL A 30 -16.34 9.65 -14.33
CA VAL A 30 -17.29 9.94 -15.44
C VAL A 30 -18.23 11.12 -15.19
N THR A 31 -17.94 11.95 -14.20
CA THR A 31 -18.73 13.14 -13.87
C THR A 31 -18.93 14.05 -15.09
N SER A 32 -20.07 14.72 -15.15
CA SER A 32 -20.35 15.77 -16.15
C SER A 32 -19.69 17.11 -15.84
N ARG A 33 -19.19 17.31 -14.61
CA ARG A 33 -18.50 18.53 -14.20
C ARG A 33 -17.15 18.67 -14.91
N ARG A 34 -16.75 19.91 -15.20
CA ARG A 34 -15.51 20.25 -15.90
C ARG A 34 -14.79 21.39 -15.20
N ALA A 35 -13.52 21.18 -14.84
CA ALA A 35 -12.57 22.24 -14.55
C ALA A 35 -11.94 22.68 -15.91
N ASP A 36 -12.63 23.53 -16.62
CA ASP A 36 -12.32 23.99 -17.97
C ASP A 36 -11.66 25.38 -17.99
N ARG A 37 -11.47 25.93 -19.19
CA ARG A 37 -10.91 27.29 -19.40
C ARG A 37 -11.69 28.37 -18.64
N ALA A 38 -13.03 28.28 -18.61
CA ALA A 38 -13.86 29.27 -17.94
C ALA A 38 -13.70 29.20 -16.42
N PHE A 39 -13.59 27.96 -15.85
CA PHE A 39 -13.30 27.77 -14.45
C PHE A 39 -11.96 28.41 -14.04
N PHE A 40 -10.88 28.15 -14.76
CA PHE A 40 -9.57 28.74 -14.45
C PHE A 40 -9.49 30.23 -14.73
N ALA A 41 -10.25 30.76 -15.70
CA ALA A 41 -10.35 32.20 -15.92
C ALA A 41 -11.09 32.92 -14.77
N ALA A 42 -12.02 32.23 -14.09
CA ALA A 42 -12.78 32.79 -12.98
C ALA A 42 -12.02 32.83 -11.66
N HIS A 43 -11.08 31.90 -11.42
CA HIS A 43 -10.43 31.68 -10.10
C HIS A 43 -8.91 31.88 -10.16
N THR A 44 -8.35 32.58 -9.16
CA THR A 44 -6.91 32.62 -8.91
C THR A 44 -6.46 31.38 -8.15
N LEU A 45 -5.17 31.01 -8.23
CA LEU A 45 -4.66 29.86 -7.46
C LEU A 45 -4.68 30.17 -5.96
N HIS A 46 -4.44 31.42 -5.56
CA HIS A 46 -4.56 31.84 -4.16
C HIS A 46 -5.99 31.63 -3.62
N GLU A 47 -7.04 31.89 -4.42
CA GLU A 47 -8.42 31.58 -4.04
C GLU A 47 -8.65 30.08 -3.93
N LEU A 48 -8.19 29.28 -4.90
CA LEU A 48 -8.35 27.83 -4.91
C LEU A 48 -7.57 27.13 -3.77
N GLU A 49 -6.50 27.72 -3.27
CA GLU A 49 -5.79 27.21 -2.09
C GLU A 49 -6.65 27.20 -0.83
N GLN A 50 -7.65 28.06 -0.73
CA GLN A 50 -8.57 28.13 0.42
C GLN A 50 -9.68 27.08 0.36
N TRP A 51 -9.85 26.42 -0.79
CA TRP A 51 -10.88 25.40 -0.95
C TRP A 51 -10.47 24.10 -0.25
N SER A 52 -11.46 23.28 0.14
CA SER A 52 -11.17 21.93 0.65
C SER A 52 -10.63 21.03 -0.47
N ASP A 53 -9.88 19.98 -0.10
CA ASP A 53 -9.39 19.01 -1.08
C ASP A 53 -10.54 18.30 -1.82
N HIS A 54 -11.67 18.07 -1.14
CA HIS A 54 -12.89 17.54 -1.73
C HIS A 54 -13.45 18.50 -2.79
N ASP A 55 -13.58 19.80 -2.46
CA ASP A 55 -14.17 20.79 -3.36
C ASP A 55 -13.32 21.00 -4.62
N LEU A 56 -11.98 20.94 -4.49
CA LEU A 56 -11.08 20.98 -5.65
C LEU A 56 -11.33 19.80 -6.61
N GLU A 57 -11.38 18.58 -6.09
CA GLU A 57 -11.63 17.40 -6.94
C GLU A 57 -13.07 17.34 -7.47
N GLU A 58 -14.04 17.88 -6.73
CA GLU A 58 -15.46 17.91 -7.11
C GLU A 58 -15.75 18.80 -8.34
N GLN A 59 -14.83 19.73 -8.68
CA GLN A 59 -14.96 20.53 -9.91
C GLN A 59 -14.95 19.69 -11.18
N GLY A 60 -14.55 18.45 -11.09
CA GLY A 60 -14.66 17.47 -12.16
C GLY A 60 -13.39 17.29 -12.97
N ARG A 61 -13.58 16.95 -14.24
CA ARG A 61 -12.45 16.58 -15.12
C ARG A 61 -11.75 17.84 -15.66
N LEU A 62 -10.42 17.79 -15.63
CA LEU A 62 -9.58 18.72 -16.38
C LEU A 62 -9.81 18.51 -17.89
N THR A 63 -9.71 19.58 -18.69
CA THR A 63 -10.10 19.54 -20.10
C THR A 63 -9.04 20.05 -21.07
N HIS A 64 -8.17 20.96 -20.65
CA HIS A 64 -7.19 21.62 -21.52
C HIS A 64 -5.82 21.68 -20.83
N PRO A 65 -4.71 21.64 -21.57
CA PRO A 65 -3.40 21.90 -20.99
C PRO A 65 -3.32 23.37 -20.57
N MET A 66 -2.80 23.57 -19.37
CA MET A 66 -2.78 24.87 -18.71
C MET A 66 -1.36 25.18 -18.23
N ARG A 67 -1.00 26.46 -18.31
CA ARG A 67 0.23 27.02 -17.75
C ARG A 67 -0.13 28.09 -16.73
N TRP A 68 0.53 28.12 -15.59
CA TRP A 68 0.36 29.18 -14.60
C TRP A 68 0.97 30.50 -15.11
N ASN A 69 0.21 31.58 -14.99
CA ASN A 69 0.65 32.93 -15.29
C ASN A 69 0.82 33.73 -13.99
N ARG A 70 2.06 34.10 -13.69
CA ARG A 70 2.43 34.84 -12.45
C ARG A 70 1.72 36.18 -12.34
N SER A 71 1.44 36.89 -13.44
CA SER A 71 0.86 38.23 -13.41
C SER A 71 -0.64 38.22 -13.06
N THR A 72 -1.35 37.17 -13.42
CA THR A 72 -2.79 36.99 -13.17
C THR A 72 -3.08 36.06 -12.00
N ASP A 73 -2.07 35.30 -11.55
CA ASP A 73 -2.20 34.20 -10.58
C ASP A 73 -3.24 33.15 -11.02
N LYS A 74 -3.32 32.87 -12.32
CA LYS A 74 -4.27 31.92 -12.89
C LYS A 74 -3.59 30.91 -13.77
N TYR A 75 -4.24 29.74 -13.92
CA TYR A 75 -3.92 28.83 -15.01
C TYR A 75 -4.55 29.35 -16.30
N GLU A 76 -3.73 29.53 -17.33
CA GLU A 76 -4.12 29.97 -18.68
C GLU A 76 -3.90 28.83 -19.67
N PRO A 77 -4.77 28.69 -20.69
CA PRO A 77 -4.61 27.65 -21.73
C PRO A 77 -3.30 27.82 -22.48
N VAL A 78 -2.66 26.71 -22.80
CA VAL A 78 -1.46 26.63 -23.64
C VAL A 78 -1.66 25.52 -24.67
N ASP A 79 -1.10 25.67 -25.89
CA ASP A 79 -1.14 24.59 -26.87
C ASP A 79 -0.22 23.44 -26.44
N TRP A 80 -0.58 22.19 -26.79
CA TRP A 80 0.19 21.02 -26.43
C TRP A 80 1.65 21.08 -26.91
N ASN A 81 1.88 21.52 -28.14
CA ASN A 81 3.24 21.60 -28.70
C ASN A 81 4.08 22.67 -27.99
N ASP A 82 3.46 23.81 -27.64
CA ASP A 82 4.12 24.87 -26.88
C ASP A 82 4.43 24.39 -25.47
N ALA A 83 3.49 23.75 -24.79
CA ALA A 83 3.71 23.16 -23.47
C ALA A 83 4.87 22.13 -23.48
N PHE A 84 4.92 21.24 -24.47
CA PHE A 84 6.00 20.26 -24.60
C PHE A 84 7.34 20.93 -24.88
N ALA A 85 7.38 21.94 -25.76
CA ALA A 85 8.61 22.66 -26.09
C ALA A 85 9.16 23.42 -24.89
N GLU A 86 8.32 24.13 -24.15
CA GLU A 86 8.67 24.87 -22.96
C GLU A 86 9.12 23.96 -21.81
N ILE A 87 8.37 22.89 -21.49
CA ILE A 87 8.74 21.88 -20.49
C ILE A 87 10.08 21.21 -20.86
N GLY A 88 10.23 20.81 -22.12
CA GLY A 88 11.46 20.21 -22.61
C GLY A 88 12.66 21.17 -22.52
N GLY A 89 12.44 22.46 -22.77
CA GLY A 89 13.44 23.52 -22.62
C GLY A 89 13.89 23.67 -21.16
N GLU A 90 12.96 23.71 -20.23
CA GLU A 90 13.25 23.78 -18.80
C GLU A 90 14.00 22.54 -18.29
N LEU A 91 13.51 21.34 -18.65
CA LEU A 91 14.17 20.09 -18.24
C LEU A 91 15.61 20.00 -18.75
N ARG A 92 15.89 20.39 -20.00
CA ARG A 92 17.28 20.42 -20.51
C ARG A 92 18.21 21.37 -19.78
N SER A 93 17.66 22.38 -19.11
CA SER A 93 18.43 23.37 -18.35
C SER A 93 18.75 22.92 -16.90
N ILE A 94 18.14 21.85 -16.44
CA ILE A 94 18.27 21.34 -15.07
C ILE A 94 19.09 20.04 -15.08
N PRO A 95 20.08 19.90 -14.20
CA PRO A 95 20.82 18.64 -14.09
C PRO A 95 19.91 17.46 -13.77
N PRO A 96 20.09 16.28 -14.41
CA PRO A 96 19.19 15.11 -14.21
C PRO A 96 19.05 14.65 -12.76
N ARG A 97 20.04 14.87 -11.91
CA ARG A 97 20.00 14.55 -10.47
C ARG A 97 19.07 15.48 -9.66
N GLU A 98 18.69 16.62 -10.21
CA GLU A 98 17.84 17.62 -9.58
C GLU A 98 16.38 17.54 -10.06
N VAL A 99 16.07 16.55 -10.91
CA VAL A 99 14.71 16.29 -11.43
C VAL A 99 14.16 15.00 -10.85
N ASP A 100 12.97 15.07 -10.26
CA ASP A 100 12.24 13.91 -9.73
C ASP A 100 11.05 13.59 -10.63
N PHE A 101 10.91 12.30 -11.00
CA PHE A 101 9.86 11.74 -11.85
C PHE A 101 8.92 10.86 -11.03
N TYR A 102 7.91 11.46 -10.41
CA TYR A 102 6.98 10.75 -9.53
C TYR A 102 5.90 9.99 -10.32
N THR A 103 5.57 8.79 -9.86
CA THR A 103 4.48 7.99 -10.42
C THR A 103 3.46 7.60 -9.36
N SER A 104 2.18 7.96 -9.62
CA SER A 104 1.07 7.44 -8.86
C SER A 104 0.80 5.97 -9.16
N GLY A 105 0.24 5.21 -8.20
CA GLY A 105 0.02 3.77 -8.31
C GLY A 105 -1.08 3.31 -9.28
N ARG A 106 -1.57 4.18 -10.18
CA ARG A 106 -2.64 3.86 -11.14
C ARG A 106 -2.20 3.84 -12.60
N ALA A 107 -1.03 4.39 -12.93
CA ALA A 107 -0.47 4.35 -14.29
C ALA A 107 -0.38 2.91 -14.79
N SER A 108 -0.69 2.68 -16.08
CA SER A 108 -0.64 1.34 -16.69
C SER A 108 0.79 0.81 -16.80
N LEU A 109 0.96 -0.47 -17.12
CA LEU A 109 2.29 -1.03 -17.40
C LEU A 109 2.93 -0.32 -18.59
N GLU A 110 2.16 -0.08 -19.65
CA GLU A 110 2.62 0.62 -20.86
C GLU A 110 3.08 2.04 -20.55
N THR A 111 2.25 2.81 -19.84
CA THR A 111 2.57 4.18 -19.40
C THR A 111 3.81 4.20 -18.51
N SER A 112 3.86 3.30 -17.52
CA SER A 112 4.98 3.21 -16.57
C SER A 112 6.29 2.83 -17.25
N TYR A 113 6.26 1.92 -18.22
CA TYR A 113 7.43 1.54 -18.98
C TYR A 113 8.00 2.71 -19.80
N MET A 114 7.14 3.45 -20.50
CA MET A 114 7.54 4.65 -21.24
C MET A 114 8.12 5.71 -20.31
N TYR A 115 7.50 5.91 -19.15
CA TYR A 115 7.89 6.95 -18.21
C TYR A 115 9.25 6.69 -17.56
N GLN A 116 9.49 5.47 -17.09
CA GLN A 116 10.80 5.11 -16.54
C GLN A 116 11.91 5.17 -17.63
N LEU A 117 11.59 4.79 -18.85
CA LEU A 117 12.54 4.85 -19.97
C LEU A 117 12.89 6.31 -20.30
N PHE A 118 11.90 7.20 -20.34
CA PHE A 118 12.12 8.63 -20.50
C PHE A 118 13.06 9.19 -19.41
N ALA A 119 12.76 8.93 -18.13
CA ALA A 119 13.56 9.40 -17.02
C ALA A 119 15.02 8.91 -17.11
N ARG A 120 15.23 7.65 -17.45
CA ARG A 120 16.58 7.07 -17.55
C ARG A 120 17.37 7.55 -18.78
N ILE A 121 16.73 7.74 -19.92
CA ILE A 121 17.39 8.34 -21.09
C ILE A 121 17.74 9.81 -20.82
N PHE A 122 16.89 10.52 -20.06
CA PHE A 122 17.19 11.86 -19.55
C PHE A 122 18.41 11.87 -18.60
N GLY A 123 18.73 10.75 -17.97
CA GLY A 123 19.87 10.58 -17.07
C GLY A 123 19.51 10.56 -15.59
N SER A 124 18.21 10.36 -15.24
CA SER A 124 17.75 10.31 -13.87
C SER A 124 17.23 8.94 -13.44
N ASN A 125 17.60 8.51 -12.24
CA ASN A 125 16.98 7.41 -11.50
C ASN A 125 16.07 7.89 -10.36
N ASN A 126 15.83 9.19 -10.23
CA ASN A 126 14.87 9.73 -9.25
C ASN A 126 13.44 9.37 -9.70
N LEU A 127 13.02 8.19 -9.34
CA LEU A 127 11.70 7.62 -9.67
C LEU A 127 10.91 7.29 -8.39
N PRO A 128 10.66 8.31 -7.53
CA PRO A 128 9.79 8.10 -6.37
C PRO A 128 8.41 7.65 -6.81
N ASP A 129 7.79 6.76 -6.02
CA ASP A 129 6.49 6.23 -6.38
C ASP A 129 5.59 5.96 -5.17
N SER A 130 4.32 5.67 -5.46
CA SER A 130 3.35 5.33 -4.41
C SER A 130 3.72 4.06 -3.64
N SER A 131 4.55 3.16 -4.17
CA SER A 131 4.97 1.94 -3.47
C SER A 131 5.88 2.26 -2.30
N ASN A 132 6.75 3.28 -2.41
CA ASN A 132 7.61 3.74 -1.32
C ASN A 132 6.79 4.08 -0.06
N MET A 133 5.59 4.65 -0.22
CA MET A 133 4.71 5.04 0.89
C MET A 133 3.75 3.94 1.33
N CYS A 134 3.68 2.81 0.62
CA CYS A 134 2.64 1.80 0.80
C CYS A 134 3.20 0.47 1.26
N HIS A 135 3.95 -0.21 0.41
CA HIS A 135 4.41 -1.58 0.58
C HIS A 135 5.91 -1.76 0.29
N GLU A 136 6.71 -0.70 0.40
CA GLU A 136 8.16 -0.84 0.25
C GLU A 136 8.71 -1.79 1.31
N SER A 137 8.16 -1.78 2.54
CA SER A 137 8.51 -2.76 3.58
C SER A 137 8.32 -4.21 3.12
N SER A 138 7.31 -4.50 2.28
CA SER A 138 7.15 -5.82 1.66
C SER A 138 8.18 -6.07 0.57
N SER A 139 8.51 -5.03 -0.24
CA SER A 139 9.49 -5.14 -1.32
C SER A 139 10.93 -5.27 -0.82
N VAL A 140 11.18 -4.97 0.47
CA VAL A 140 12.46 -5.20 1.17
C VAL A 140 12.41 -6.52 1.98
N GLY A 141 11.40 -6.70 2.82
CA GLY A 141 11.36 -7.83 3.77
C GLY A 141 11.12 -9.19 3.13
N LEU A 142 10.26 -9.29 2.11
CA LEU A 142 10.04 -10.57 1.43
C LEU A 142 11.26 -11.07 0.64
N PRO A 143 12.02 -10.22 -0.11
CA PRO A 143 13.29 -10.65 -0.72
C PRO A 143 14.30 -11.17 0.30
N GLU A 144 14.45 -10.54 1.47
CA GLU A 144 15.34 -10.99 2.53
C GLU A 144 14.92 -12.37 3.07
N SER A 145 13.60 -12.61 3.22
CA SER A 145 13.05 -13.86 3.77
C SER A 145 12.93 -14.97 2.73
N ILE A 146 12.38 -14.69 1.55
CA ILE A 146 11.97 -15.74 0.60
C ILE A 146 12.42 -15.49 -0.85
N GLY A 147 13.20 -14.43 -1.09
CA GLY A 147 13.70 -14.09 -2.41
C GLY A 147 12.64 -13.52 -3.38
N ALA A 148 11.46 -13.13 -2.91
CA ALA A 148 10.39 -12.60 -3.76
C ALA A 148 10.03 -11.17 -3.38
N SER A 149 10.02 -10.23 -4.32
CA SER A 149 9.62 -8.82 -4.08
C SER A 149 8.11 -8.59 -4.01
N VAL A 150 7.33 -9.64 -4.25
CA VAL A 150 5.85 -9.63 -4.23
C VAL A 150 5.33 -10.79 -3.40
N GLY A 151 4.05 -10.73 -3.01
CA GLY A 151 3.40 -11.87 -2.37
C GLY A 151 3.40 -13.12 -3.27
N THR A 152 3.42 -14.29 -2.65
CA THR A 152 3.40 -15.57 -3.36
C THR A 152 2.00 -16.09 -3.67
N ALA A 153 0.94 -15.49 -3.11
CA ALA A 153 -0.44 -15.94 -3.28
C ALA A 153 -0.98 -15.63 -4.69
N ILE A 154 -1.80 -16.54 -5.19
CA ILE A 154 -2.68 -16.35 -6.37
C ILE A 154 -4.14 -16.50 -5.96
N LEU A 155 -5.06 -16.08 -6.82
CA LEU A 155 -6.49 -16.05 -6.46
C LEU A 155 -7.05 -17.44 -6.10
N SER A 156 -6.58 -18.51 -6.76
CA SER A 156 -6.99 -19.88 -6.43
C SER A 156 -6.51 -20.37 -5.06
N ASP A 157 -5.53 -19.73 -4.41
CA ASP A 157 -5.14 -20.11 -3.06
C ASP A 157 -6.28 -19.83 -2.06
N PHE A 158 -7.10 -18.79 -2.29
CA PHE A 158 -8.32 -18.55 -1.51
C PHE A 158 -9.35 -19.66 -1.63
N GLN A 159 -9.33 -20.43 -2.73
CA GLN A 159 -10.22 -21.57 -2.96
C GLN A 159 -9.70 -22.88 -2.37
N ASN A 160 -8.40 -22.95 -2.06
CA ASN A 160 -7.71 -24.17 -1.62
C ASN A 160 -7.21 -24.11 -0.18
N CYS A 161 -7.27 -22.95 0.50
CA CYS A 161 -6.89 -22.84 1.90
C CYS A 161 -7.94 -23.44 2.83
N ASP A 162 -7.50 -23.83 4.01
CA ASP A 162 -8.35 -24.23 5.14
C ASP A 162 -8.29 -23.24 6.32
N CYS A 163 -7.34 -22.30 6.27
CA CYS A 163 -7.24 -21.21 7.22
C CYS A 163 -6.69 -19.94 6.53
N ILE A 164 -7.15 -18.77 6.98
CA ILE A 164 -6.63 -17.47 6.55
C ILE A 164 -6.24 -16.68 7.80
N PHE A 165 -4.96 -16.29 7.89
CA PHE A 165 -4.49 -15.29 8.84
C PHE A 165 -4.59 -13.92 8.19
N TYR A 166 -5.54 -13.11 8.65
CA TYR A 166 -5.90 -11.83 8.06
C TYR A 166 -5.42 -10.67 8.95
N MET A 167 -4.45 -9.87 8.47
CA MET A 167 -3.70 -8.95 9.33
C MET A 167 -3.76 -7.51 8.83
N ALA A 168 -4.09 -6.60 9.74
CA ALA A 168 -3.89 -5.14 9.60
C ALA A 168 -4.47 -4.52 8.33
N GLN A 169 -5.72 -4.86 8.01
CA GLN A 169 -6.44 -4.34 6.85
C GLN A 169 -7.94 -4.21 7.10
N ASN A 170 -8.54 -3.12 6.58
CA ASN A 170 -9.99 -2.99 6.47
C ASN A 170 -10.44 -3.34 5.04
N VAL A 171 -10.85 -4.57 4.82
CA VAL A 171 -11.24 -5.08 3.50
C VAL A 171 -12.44 -4.33 2.93
N ALA A 172 -13.42 -3.96 3.75
CA ALA A 172 -14.65 -3.29 3.30
C ALA A 172 -14.38 -1.90 2.68
N THR A 173 -13.30 -1.22 3.10
CA THR A 173 -12.91 0.08 2.54
C THR A 173 -11.77 0.01 1.55
N SER A 174 -10.90 -1.02 1.63
CA SER A 174 -9.70 -1.11 0.79
C SER A 174 -9.92 -1.94 -0.47
N SER A 175 -10.50 -3.14 -0.33
CA SER A 175 -10.67 -4.11 -1.40
C SER A 175 -11.98 -4.89 -1.26
N PRO A 176 -13.16 -4.23 -1.34
CA PRO A 176 -14.46 -4.86 -0.99
C PRO A 176 -14.77 -6.13 -1.80
N ARG A 177 -14.26 -6.28 -3.02
CA ARG A 177 -14.46 -7.52 -3.81
C ARG A 177 -13.79 -8.74 -3.18
N MET A 178 -12.72 -8.56 -2.40
CA MET A 178 -12.12 -9.67 -1.63
C MET A 178 -13.10 -10.29 -0.63
N LEU A 179 -14.12 -9.54 -0.17
CA LEU A 179 -15.14 -10.10 0.74
C LEU A 179 -15.92 -11.26 0.11
N HIS A 180 -16.04 -11.31 -1.21
CA HIS A 180 -16.66 -12.45 -1.90
C HIS A 180 -15.77 -13.70 -1.76
N ASP A 181 -14.46 -13.56 -1.98
CA ASP A 181 -13.52 -14.68 -1.82
C ASP A 181 -13.43 -15.15 -0.35
N LEU A 182 -13.50 -14.20 0.62
CA LEU A 182 -13.56 -14.54 2.04
C LEU A 182 -14.87 -15.22 2.42
N GLN A 183 -16.01 -14.78 1.89
CA GLN A 183 -17.30 -15.44 2.09
C GLN A 183 -17.31 -16.85 1.54
N ASP A 184 -16.84 -17.03 0.30
CA ASP A 184 -16.71 -18.35 -0.32
C ASP A 184 -15.80 -19.29 0.49
N ALA A 185 -14.74 -18.74 1.11
CA ALA A 185 -13.88 -19.52 2.00
C ALA A 185 -14.64 -19.93 3.28
N VAL A 186 -15.33 -19.01 3.94
CA VAL A 186 -16.13 -19.29 5.15
C VAL A 186 -17.23 -20.32 4.84
N ASP A 187 -17.92 -20.20 3.71
CA ASP A 187 -18.97 -21.13 3.30
C ASP A 187 -18.45 -22.58 3.07
N ARG A 188 -17.13 -22.75 2.84
CA ARG A 188 -16.43 -24.04 2.82
C ARG A 188 -15.91 -24.49 4.19
N GLY A 189 -16.11 -23.69 5.24
CA GLY A 189 -15.64 -24.00 6.59
C GLY A 189 -14.23 -23.52 6.92
N VAL A 190 -13.63 -22.67 6.08
CA VAL A 190 -12.31 -22.09 6.31
C VAL A 190 -12.33 -21.18 7.54
N LYS A 191 -11.34 -21.32 8.41
CA LYS A 191 -11.16 -20.44 9.57
C LYS A 191 -10.49 -19.14 9.14
N ILE A 192 -11.04 -18.01 9.55
CA ILE A 192 -10.41 -16.68 9.36
C ILE A 192 -10.03 -16.12 10.71
N VAL A 193 -8.73 -16.02 10.96
CA VAL A 193 -8.12 -15.48 12.18
C VAL A 193 -7.65 -14.06 11.89
N THR A 194 -8.32 -13.07 12.47
CA THR A 194 -8.07 -11.66 12.20
C THR A 194 -7.27 -11.01 13.31
N PHE A 195 -6.17 -10.32 12.93
CA PHE A 195 -5.36 -9.44 13.78
C PHE A 195 -5.50 -8.01 13.27
N ASN A 196 -6.11 -7.12 14.04
CA ASN A 196 -6.33 -5.74 13.62
C ASN A 196 -6.47 -4.80 14.81
N LEU A 197 -6.22 -3.51 14.63
CA LEU A 197 -6.39 -2.50 15.68
C LEU A 197 -7.86 -2.30 16.05
N LEU A 198 -8.72 -2.10 15.04
CA LEU A 198 -10.15 -1.89 15.23
C LEU A 198 -10.96 -3.13 14.83
N ARG A 199 -12.10 -3.29 15.45
CA ARG A 199 -13.12 -4.24 14.96
C ARG A 199 -13.81 -3.64 13.74
N GLU A 200 -13.42 -4.10 12.56
CA GLU A 200 -13.93 -3.58 11.29
C GLU A 200 -15.19 -4.35 10.86
N PRO A 201 -16.33 -3.68 10.64
CA PRO A 201 -17.61 -4.35 10.34
C PRO A 201 -17.56 -5.36 9.21
N GLY A 202 -16.79 -5.09 8.15
CA GLY A 202 -16.66 -6.00 7.01
C GLY A 202 -15.86 -7.27 7.29
N LEU A 203 -15.05 -7.29 8.38
CA LEU A 203 -14.38 -8.49 8.87
C LEU A 203 -15.19 -9.22 9.93
N GLU A 204 -16.15 -8.55 10.53
CA GLU A 204 -17.10 -9.21 11.44
C GLU A 204 -18.22 -9.91 10.66
N ARG A 205 -18.86 -9.18 9.74
CA ARG A 205 -20.01 -9.71 8.97
C ARG A 205 -20.06 -9.09 7.57
N PHE A 206 -20.48 -9.88 6.60
CA PHE A 206 -20.67 -9.44 5.22
C PHE A 206 -22.06 -9.83 4.69
N THR A 207 -22.81 -8.84 4.22
CA THR A 207 -24.01 -9.03 3.41
C THR A 207 -23.63 -8.85 1.94
N ASN A 208 -23.70 -9.92 1.16
CA ASN A 208 -23.24 -9.92 -0.21
C ASN A 208 -24.27 -9.24 -1.14
N PRO A 209 -23.96 -8.08 -1.74
CA PRO A 209 -24.89 -7.38 -2.63
C PRO A 209 -25.17 -8.11 -3.94
N GLN A 210 -24.40 -9.13 -4.28
CA GLN A 210 -24.60 -9.97 -5.46
C GLN A 210 -25.49 -11.19 -5.18
N MET A 211 -25.87 -11.41 -3.92
CA MET A 211 -26.79 -12.51 -3.52
C MET A 211 -28.17 -11.96 -3.19
N PRO A 212 -29.18 -12.10 -4.09
CA PRO A 212 -30.54 -11.59 -3.88
C PRO A 212 -31.17 -12.07 -2.58
N SER A 213 -30.91 -13.31 -2.16
CA SER A 213 -31.40 -13.86 -0.91
C SER A 213 -30.88 -13.12 0.33
N GLN A 214 -29.61 -12.72 0.36
CA GLN A 214 -29.04 -11.94 1.46
C GLN A 214 -29.56 -10.50 1.44
N MET A 215 -29.69 -9.89 0.27
CA MET A 215 -30.24 -8.54 0.13
C MET A 215 -31.70 -8.43 0.58
N LEU A 216 -32.53 -9.44 0.28
CA LEU A 216 -33.95 -9.46 0.64
C LEU A 216 -34.17 -9.80 2.12
N THR A 217 -33.37 -10.67 2.71
CA THR A 217 -33.55 -11.17 4.07
C THR A 217 -32.72 -10.42 5.12
N GLY A 218 -31.74 -9.60 4.71
CA GLY A 218 -30.77 -8.99 5.62
C GLY A 218 -29.80 -10.00 6.24
N ARG A 219 -29.76 -11.25 5.77
CA ARG A 219 -28.78 -12.24 6.23
C ARG A 219 -27.36 -11.79 5.91
N SER A 220 -26.44 -12.09 6.81
CA SER A 220 -25.01 -11.79 6.62
C SER A 220 -24.17 -13.00 7.06
N THR A 221 -23.04 -13.20 6.38
CA THR A 221 -22.06 -14.22 6.73
C THR A 221 -21.09 -13.66 7.76
N PRO A 222 -20.87 -14.32 8.92
CA PRO A 222 -19.77 -13.98 9.81
C PRO A 222 -18.45 -14.31 9.09
N ILE A 223 -17.54 -13.34 9.02
CA ILE A 223 -16.27 -13.49 8.26
C ILE A 223 -15.17 -14.03 9.19
N SER A 224 -14.82 -13.32 10.26
CA SER A 224 -13.78 -13.76 11.18
C SER A 224 -14.31 -14.82 12.13
N SER A 225 -13.61 -15.96 12.21
CA SER A 225 -13.84 -16.99 13.23
C SER A 225 -13.25 -16.58 14.57
N GLU A 226 -12.11 -15.88 14.52
CA GLU A 226 -11.39 -15.35 15.67
C GLU A 226 -10.96 -13.92 15.33
N TYR A 227 -11.06 -13.01 16.32
CA TYR A 227 -10.73 -11.59 16.12
C TYR A 227 -9.90 -11.07 17.29
N TYR A 228 -8.65 -10.73 17.03
CA TYR A 228 -7.67 -10.23 18.00
C TYR A 228 -7.35 -8.76 17.72
N GLN A 229 -7.62 -7.88 18.70
CA GLN A 229 -7.31 -6.46 18.60
C GLN A 229 -5.89 -6.19 19.10
N VAL A 230 -4.98 -5.94 18.17
CA VAL A 230 -3.56 -5.67 18.45
C VAL A 230 -3.36 -4.18 18.67
N LYS A 231 -2.55 -3.79 19.67
CA LYS A 231 -2.11 -2.41 19.89
C LYS A 231 -1.29 -1.90 18.71
N ASN A 232 -1.35 -0.60 18.46
CA ASN A 232 -0.50 0.06 17.45
C ASN A 232 0.98 -0.23 17.73
N GLY A 233 1.69 -0.81 16.75
CA GLY A 233 3.09 -1.22 16.87
C GLY A 233 3.31 -2.55 17.57
N GLY A 234 2.26 -3.22 18.04
CA GLY A 234 2.33 -4.51 18.73
C GLY A 234 2.33 -5.75 17.85
N ASP A 235 2.32 -5.59 16.54
CA ASP A 235 2.16 -6.67 15.56
C ASP A 235 3.30 -7.70 15.63
N ILE A 236 4.55 -7.24 15.78
CA ILE A 236 5.72 -8.12 15.97
C ILE A 236 5.52 -8.99 17.21
N ALA A 237 5.14 -8.41 18.35
CA ALA A 237 4.93 -9.13 19.59
C ALA A 237 3.77 -10.13 19.50
N ALA A 238 2.67 -9.76 18.83
CA ALA A 238 1.53 -10.65 18.63
C ALA A 238 1.92 -11.88 17.80
N LEU A 239 2.56 -11.67 16.64
CA LEU A 239 3.00 -12.79 15.79
C LEU A 239 4.13 -13.60 16.43
N PHE A 240 5.03 -12.93 17.19
CA PHE A 240 6.09 -13.61 17.93
C PHE A 240 5.51 -14.53 19.02
N GLY A 241 4.46 -14.08 19.74
CA GLY A 241 3.75 -14.91 20.71
C GLY A 241 3.07 -16.13 20.08
N VAL A 242 2.50 -15.97 18.89
CA VAL A 242 1.98 -17.13 18.12
C VAL A 242 3.10 -18.09 17.75
N CYS A 243 4.25 -17.60 17.24
CA CYS A 243 5.41 -18.42 16.92
C CYS A 243 5.98 -19.12 18.16
N LYS A 244 6.10 -18.39 19.30
CA LYS A 244 6.54 -18.94 20.57
C LYS A 244 5.64 -20.08 21.04
N ALA A 245 4.33 -19.92 20.98
CA ALA A 245 3.37 -20.97 21.36
C ALA A 245 3.52 -22.23 20.50
N LEU A 246 3.78 -22.07 19.18
CA LEU A 246 4.04 -23.20 18.28
C LEU A 246 5.34 -23.92 18.63
N ILE A 247 6.41 -23.19 18.89
CA ILE A 247 7.73 -23.74 19.22
C ILE A 247 7.68 -24.46 20.59
N GLU A 248 7.09 -23.81 21.61
CA GLU A 248 6.93 -24.44 22.93
C GLU A 248 6.07 -25.72 22.90
N ALA A 249 5.02 -25.73 22.07
CA ALA A 249 4.19 -26.92 21.88
C ALA A 249 4.94 -28.03 21.14
N ASP A 250 5.80 -27.71 20.18
CA ASP A 250 6.65 -28.68 19.48
C ASP A 250 7.71 -29.25 20.40
N ASP A 251 8.32 -28.43 21.25
CA ASP A 251 9.25 -28.88 22.31
C ASP A 251 8.54 -29.83 23.29
N ALA A 252 7.35 -29.49 23.77
CA ALA A 252 6.56 -30.36 24.65
C ALA A 252 6.18 -31.71 23.99
N MET A 253 5.87 -31.68 22.68
CA MET A 253 5.55 -32.89 21.92
C MET A 253 6.74 -33.84 21.80
N LYS A 254 7.96 -33.29 21.63
CA LYS A 254 9.22 -34.07 21.63
C LYS A 254 9.48 -34.71 23.00
N GLU A 255 9.34 -33.95 24.08
CA GLU A 255 9.55 -34.45 25.46
C GLU A 255 8.56 -35.55 25.86
N MET A 256 7.30 -35.47 25.39
CA MET A 256 6.32 -36.54 25.63
C MET A 256 6.56 -37.80 24.77
N GLY A 257 7.63 -37.83 23.95
CA GLY A 257 7.92 -38.94 23.03
C GLY A 257 6.86 -39.14 21.94
N MET A 258 6.04 -38.15 21.71
CA MET A 258 4.97 -38.17 20.69
C MET A 258 5.46 -37.74 19.31
N SER A 259 6.67 -37.14 19.22
CA SER A 259 7.29 -36.68 17.96
C SER A 259 8.37 -37.70 17.51
N LYS A 260 8.31 -38.13 16.27
CA LYS A 260 9.34 -38.98 15.63
C LYS A 260 10.31 -38.10 14.82
N VAL A 261 11.09 -37.25 15.47
CA VAL A 261 12.16 -36.50 14.80
C VAL A 261 13.47 -37.26 14.94
N SER A 262 14.06 -37.64 13.81
CA SER A 262 15.43 -38.19 13.79
C SER A 262 16.42 -37.00 13.68
N GLY A 263 17.26 -36.84 14.70
CA GLY A 263 18.52 -36.11 14.55
C GLY A 263 18.61 -34.65 15.00
N SER A 264 18.09 -34.26 16.15
CA SER A 264 18.53 -33.03 16.82
C SER A 264 19.04 -33.32 18.23
N ASP A 265 20.34 -33.05 18.47
CA ASP A 265 20.98 -33.04 19.78
C ASP A 265 20.71 -31.78 20.61
N ALA A 266 19.57 -31.09 20.37
CA ALA A 266 19.20 -29.90 21.12
C ALA A 266 18.80 -30.28 22.54
N VAL A 267 19.45 -29.69 23.53
CA VAL A 267 19.13 -29.86 24.96
C VAL A 267 17.68 -29.41 25.19
N PRO A 268 16.79 -30.29 25.72
CA PRO A 268 15.41 -29.93 25.94
C PRO A 268 15.31 -28.78 26.97
N HIS A 269 14.72 -27.69 26.59
CA HIS A 269 14.31 -26.65 27.53
C HIS A 269 13.03 -27.15 28.19
N LYS A 270 13.07 -27.43 29.51
CA LYS A 270 11.93 -27.96 30.24
C LYS A 270 10.72 -27.01 30.12
N PRO A 271 9.61 -27.43 29.51
CA PRO A 271 8.45 -26.53 29.38
C PRO A 271 7.85 -26.32 30.77
N ASP A 272 7.96 -25.11 31.25
CA ASP A 272 7.38 -24.67 32.54
C ASP A 272 5.85 -24.53 32.47
N ASN A 273 5.16 -25.26 31.51
CA ASN A 273 3.87 -24.73 31.11
C ASN A 273 2.84 -25.81 30.74
N ALA A 274 1.88 -26.00 31.62
CA ALA A 274 0.70 -26.84 31.38
C ALA A 274 -0.05 -26.48 30.05
N ALA A 275 0.00 -25.24 29.62
CA ALA A 275 -0.64 -24.78 28.40
C ALA A 275 0.03 -25.33 27.14
N SER A 276 1.38 -25.36 27.07
CA SER A 276 2.15 -25.92 25.94
C SER A 276 1.96 -27.43 25.87
N VAL A 277 1.95 -28.12 27.02
CA VAL A 277 1.64 -29.56 27.10
C VAL A 277 0.23 -29.87 26.63
N ALA A 278 -0.76 -29.11 27.08
CA ALA A 278 -2.16 -29.23 26.63
C ALA A 278 -2.32 -28.95 25.12
N PHE A 279 -1.54 -28.01 24.60
CA PHE A 279 -1.53 -27.70 23.16
C PHE A 279 -0.92 -28.89 22.38
N ALA A 280 0.26 -29.38 22.77
CA ALA A 280 0.88 -30.55 22.15
C ALA A 280 -0.04 -31.79 22.18
N ALA A 281 -0.69 -32.05 23.30
CA ALA A 281 -1.67 -33.13 23.44
C ALA A 281 -2.85 -32.98 22.46
N SER A 282 -3.34 -31.75 22.21
CA SER A 282 -4.40 -31.49 21.25
C SER A 282 -3.99 -31.80 19.80
N ILE A 283 -2.72 -31.57 19.46
CA ILE A 283 -2.17 -31.88 18.14
C ILE A 283 -2.03 -33.37 17.96
N ALA A 284 -1.50 -34.08 19.00
CA ALA A 284 -1.40 -35.54 18.99
C ALA A 284 -2.78 -36.21 18.90
N ALA A 285 -3.79 -35.71 19.61
CA ALA A 285 -5.17 -36.21 19.56
C ALA A 285 -5.81 -36.05 18.19
N ALA A 286 -5.34 -35.10 17.37
CA ALA A 286 -5.75 -34.90 15.96
C ALA A 286 -4.93 -35.76 14.98
N ASP A 287 -4.20 -36.79 15.48
CA ASP A 287 -3.32 -37.68 14.71
C ASP A 287 -2.23 -36.97 13.89
N LYS A 288 -1.85 -35.76 14.32
CA LYS A 288 -0.74 -35.00 13.72
C LYS A 288 0.59 -35.34 14.41
N LYS A 289 1.61 -35.63 13.62
CA LYS A 289 2.92 -36.11 14.12
C LYS A 289 3.82 -34.98 14.63
N HIS A 290 3.55 -33.73 14.19
CA HIS A 290 4.41 -32.58 14.48
C HIS A 290 3.58 -31.31 14.59
N VAL A 291 4.00 -30.39 15.45
CA VAL A 291 3.49 -29.00 15.49
C VAL A 291 4.13 -28.20 14.36
N LEU A 292 5.44 -28.34 14.16
CA LEU A 292 6.22 -27.68 13.11
C LEU A 292 6.51 -28.64 11.94
N ASP A 293 6.73 -28.10 10.73
CA ASP A 293 7.16 -28.86 9.56
C ASP A 293 8.70 -28.95 9.51
N HIS A 294 9.28 -29.86 10.29
CA HIS A 294 10.73 -30.02 10.39
C HIS A 294 11.38 -30.44 9.08
N ASP A 295 10.71 -31.22 8.24
CA ASP A 295 11.22 -31.62 6.93
C ASP A 295 11.38 -30.40 6.01
N PHE A 296 10.38 -29.52 6.00
CA PHE A 296 10.46 -28.26 5.27
C PHE A 296 11.53 -27.33 5.87
N ILE A 297 11.55 -27.17 7.19
CA ILE A 297 12.52 -26.31 7.90
C ILE A 297 13.95 -26.74 7.55
N ASN A 298 14.28 -28.02 7.71
CA ASN A 298 15.62 -28.54 7.46
C ASN A 298 16.02 -28.45 5.97
N THR A 299 15.07 -28.72 5.07
CA THR A 299 15.35 -28.77 3.63
C THR A 299 15.43 -27.38 3.02
N HIS A 300 14.52 -26.49 3.37
CA HIS A 300 14.27 -25.24 2.64
C HIS A 300 14.69 -23.99 3.37
N THR A 301 15.01 -24.04 4.69
CA THR A 301 15.21 -22.82 5.46
C THR A 301 16.61 -22.69 6.07
N SER A 302 16.88 -21.49 6.56
CA SER A 302 18.07 -21.13 7.36
C SER A 302 17.65 -20.19 8.49
N GLY A 303 18.40 -20.19 9.61
CA GLY A 303 18.16 -19.28 10.74
C GLY A 303 17.08 -19.72 11.72
N PHE A 304 16.54 -20.94 11.58
CA PHE A 304 15.47 -21.45 12.46
C PHE A 304 15.90 -21.54 13.92
N GLU A 305 17.06 -22.09 14.22
CA GLU A 305 17.50 -22.31 15.62
C GLU A 305 17.67 -20.96 16.35
N GLU A 306 18.27 -19.97 15.71
CA GLU A 306 18.41 -18.62 16.27
C GLU A 306 17.04 -17.98 16.55
N PHE A 307 16.10 -18.12 15.60
CA PHE A 307 14.74 -17.62 15.76
C PHE A 307 14.00 -18.35 16.88
N ALA A 308 14.10 -19.68 16.96
CA ALA A 308 13.45 -20.50 17.97
C ALA A 308 14.02 -20.21 19.38
N GLU A 309 15.35 -20.02 19.50
CA GLU A 309 15.97 -19.61 20.75
C GLU A 309 15.50 -18.24 21.21
N ALA A 310 15.41 -17.27 20.29
CA ALA A 310 14.86 -15.96 20.61
C ALA A 310 13.38 -16.06 21.06
N ALA A 311 12.58 -16.91 20.41
CA ALA A 311 11.19 -17.13 20.79
C ALA A 311 11.06 -17.73 22.20
N ARG A 312 11.94 -18.67 22.58
CA ARG A 312 11.95 -19.23 23.93
C ARG A 312 12.33 -18.21 25.01
N ARG A 313 13.26 -17.29 24.70
CA ARG A 313 13.77 -16.28 25.65
C ARG A 313 12.79 -15.16 25.99
N TYR A 314 11.93 -14.75 25.06
CA TYR A 314 10.99 -13.66 25.32
C TYR A 314 9.98 -14.06 26.41
N ASP A 315 9.77 -13.14 27.39
CA ASP A 315 8.76 -13.33 28.42
C ASP A 315 7.35 -13.12 27.86
N TRP A 316 6.42 -13.98 28.26
CA TRP A 316 5.00 -13.86 27.91
C TRP A 316 4.39 -12.52 28.36
N ALA A 317 4.75 -12.06 29.57
CA ALA A 317 4.24 -10.79 30.09
C ALA A 317 4.67 -9.59 29.22
N GLU A 318 5.87 -9.64 28.64
CA GLU A 318 6.32 -8.61 27.70
C GLU A 318 5.54 -8.67 26.38
N LEU A 319 5.34 -9.87 25.83
CA LEU A 319 4.55 -10.07 24.62
C LEU A 319 3.11 -9.59 24.80
N GLU A 320 2.48 -9.87 25.94
CA GLU A 320 1.14 -9.39 26.28
C GLU A 320 1.07 -7.86 26.40
N ARG A 321 2.02 -7.28 27.11
CA ARG A 321 2.09 -5.83 27.32
C ARG A 321 2.24 -5.07 26.00
N VAL A 322 3.08 -5.56 25.09
CA VAL A 322 3.38 -4.90 23.82
C VAL A 322 2.26 -5.15 22.81
N SER A 323 1.81 -6.39 22.65
CA SER A 323 0.76 -6.73 21.67
C SER A 323 -0.63 -6.28 22.11
N GLY A 324 -0.88 -6.20 23.43
CA GLY A 324 -2.22 -6.02 23.99
C GLY A 324 -3.09 -7.29 23.96
N LEU A 325 -2.53 -8.42 23.51
CA LEU A 325 -3.20 -9.72 23.51
C LEU A 325 -2.79 -10.50 24.75
N THR A 326 -3.69 -11.31 25.29
CA THR A 326 -3.32 -12.24 26.37
C THR A 326 -2.57 -13.44 25.78
N ARG A 327 -1.80 -14.11 26.63
CA ARG A 327 -1.11 -15.37 26.30
C ARG A 327 -2.08 -16.40 25.73
N GLU A 328 -3.27 -16.54 26.33
CA GLU A 328 -4.32 -17.47 25.91
C GLU A 328 -4.79 -17.17 24.49
N GLN A 329 -4.95 -15.90 24.15
CA GLN A 329 -5.34 -15.47 22.80
C GLN A 329 -4.27 -15.83 21.77
N MET A 330 -3.00 -15.61 22.07
CA MET A 330 -1.88 -15.97 21.17
C MET A 330 -1.75 -17.49 21.02
N ILE A 331 -1.91 -18.25 22.12
CA ILE A 331 -1.93 -19.72 22.09
C ILE A 331 -3.15 -20.24 21.28
N GLN A 332 -4.33 -19.60 21.41
CA GLN A 332 -5.50 -20.02 20.66
C GLN A 332 -5.30 -19.81 19.15
N ALA A 333 -4.75 -18.67 18.74
CA ALA A 333 -4.39 -18.42 17.35
C ALA A 333 -3.37 -19.45 16.83
N ALA A 334 -2.35 -19.78 17.64
CA ALA A 334 -1.36 -20.81 17.33
C ALA A 334 -2.00 -22.20 17.17
N ARG A 335 -2.98 -22.55 18.00
CA ARG A 335 -3.73 -23.81 17.87
C ARG A 335 -4.48 -23.88 16.54
N THR A 336 -5.23 -22.82 16.20
CA THR A 336 -5.94 -22.74 14.93
C THR A 336 -4.98 -22.88 13.76
N TYR A 337 -3.82 -22.21 13.83
CA TYR A 337 -2.75 -22.33 12.85
C TYR A 337 -2.22 -23.77 12.72
N ALA A 338 -1.89 -24.42 13.83
CA ALA A 338 -1.31 -25.76 13.85
C ALA A 338 -2.28 -26.88 13.41
N HIS A 339 -3.58 -26.68 13.66
CA HIS A 339 -4.60 -27.62 13.19
C HIS A 339 -4.89 -27.50 11.69
N SER A 340 -4.48 -26.41 11.05
CA SER A 340 -4.68 -26.16 9.61
C SER A 340 -3.52 -26.72 8.78
N GLU A 341 -3.81 -27.15 7.54
CA GLU A 341 -2.79 -27.72 6.62
C GLU A 341 -2.32 -26.68 5.58
N ALA A 342 -3.21 -25.80 5.15
CA ALA A 342 -2.94 -24.81 4.14
C ALA A 342 -3.38 -23.41 4.62
N VAL A 343 -2.43 -22.67 5.23
CA VAL A 343 -2.71 -21.35 5.79
C VAL A 343 -2.27 -20.25 4.84
N LEU A 344 -3.22 -19.42 4.44
CA LEU A 344 -2.98 -18.24 3.63
C LEU A 344 -2.75 -17.02 4.52
N MET A 345 -1.58 -16.40 4.39
CA MET A 345 -1.23 -15.16 5.10
C MET A 345 -1.68 -13.95 4.28
N VAL A 346 -2.61 -13.16 4.77
CA VAL A 346 -3.12 -11.96 4.09
C VAL A 346 -2.82 -10.74 4.96
N TYR A 347 -2.13 -9.74 4.40
CA TYR A 347 -1.86 -8.52 5.15
C TYR A 347 -1.93 -7.25 4.30
N GLY A 348 -2.18 -6.13 4.96
CA GLY A 348 -2.27 -4.81 4.35
C GLY A 348 -1.31 -3.79 4.94
N MET A 349 -1.56 -2.51 4.61
CA MET A 349 -0.71 -1.37 5.00
C MET A 349 -0.62 -1.16 6.52
N GLY A 350 -1.53 -1.72 7.30
CA GLY A 350 -1.42 -1.67 8.76
C GLY A 350 -0.15 -2.32 9.30
N LEU A 351 0.45 -3.30 8.59
CA LEU A 351 1.75 -3.89 8.93
C LEU A 351 2.93 -3.13 8.33
N THR A 352 2.78 -2.54 7.15
CA THR A 352 3.92 -2.01 6.39
C THR A 352 4.27 -0.56 6.70
N GLN A 353 3.28 0.24 7.13
CA GLN A 353 3.45 1.66 7.43
C GLN A 353 3.84 1.89 8.90
N HIS A 354 4.91 1.25 9.34
CA HIS A 354 5.51 1.35 10.67
C HIS A 354 7.01 1.59 10.57
N VAL A 355 7.63 2.15 11.62
CA VAL A 355 9.10 2.25 11.73
C VAL A 355 9.80 0.89 11.72
N MET A 356 9.09 -0.18 12.03
CA MET A 356 9.54 -1.57 11.95
C MET A 356 8.71 -2.38 10.92
N GLY A 357 8.34 -1.73 9.82
CA GLY A 357 7.50 -2.35 8.79
C GLY A 357 8.15 -3.55 8.11
N VAL A 358 9.45 -3.50 7.88
CA VAL A 358 10.24 -4.63 7.33
C VAL A 358 10.21 -5.81 8.30
N GLN A 359 10.41 -5.58 9.60
CA GLN A 359 10.37 -6.61 10.63
C GLN A 359 8.98 -7.24 10.79
N ASN A 360 7.91 -6.45 10.64
CA ASN A 360 6.54 -6.98 10.58
C ASN A 360 6.38 -7.98 9.43
N VAL A 361 6.94 -7.68 8.26
CA VAL A 361 6.90 -8.57 7.09
C VAL A 361 7.74 -9.84 7.34
N HIS A 362 8.91 -9.70 7.97
CA HIS A 362 9.72 -10.86 8.39
C HIS A 362 8.92 -11.78 9.32
N MET A 363 8.16 -11.25 10.28
CA MET A 363 7.36 -12.07 11.18
C MET A 363 6.22 -12.81 10.47
N VAL A 364 5.58 -12.20 9.46
CA VAL A 364 4.62 -12.91 8.61
C VAL A 364 5.29 -14.07 7.86
N ALA A 365 6.47 -13.84 7.30
CA ALA A 365 7.25 -14.89 6.63
C ALA A 365 7.70 -15.98 7.62
N ASN A 366 8.24 -15.63 8.79
CA ASN A 366 8.65 -16.56 9.83
C ASN A 366 7.50 -17.51 10.24
N LEU A 367 6.30 -16.94 10.49
CA LEU A 367 5.12 -17.74 10.82
C LEU A 367 4.78 -18.72 9.67
N ALA A 368 4.81 -18.25 8.42
CA ALA A 368 4.53 -19.12 7.27
C ALA A 368 5.57 -20.24 7.13
N LEU A 369 6.86 -19.96 7.38
CA LEU A 369 7.96 -20.93 7.27
C LEU A 369 7.89 -22.03 8.32
N LEU A 370 7.39 -21.78 9.54
CA LEU A 370 7.30 -22.79 10.62
C LEU A 370 6.53 -24.05 10.20
N ARG A 371 5.59 -23.94 9.28
CA ARG A 371 4.79 -25.08 8.78
C ARG A 371 4.79 -25.21 7.26
N GLY A 372 5.82 -24.68 6.59
CA GLY A 372 5.95 -24.78 5.13
C GLY A 372 4.76 -24.19 4.36
N ASN A 373 4.11 -23.16 4.90
CA ASN A 373 2.96 -22.50 4.29
C ASN A 373 3.34 -21.53 3.15
N ILE A 374 4.33 -21.94 2.35
CA ILE A 374 4.74 -21.27 1.10
C ILE A 374 4.97 -22.36 0.05
N GLY A 375 4.52 -22.12 -1.16
CA GLY A 375 4.78 -23.00 -2.30
C GLY A 375 3.95 -24.30 -2.28
N LYS A 376 2.79 -24.26 -1.68
CA LYS A 376 1.75 -25.31 -1.81
C LYS A 376 0.38 -24.69 -2.05
N PRO A 377 -0.56 -25.38 -2.71
CA PRO A 377 -1.90 -24.84 -2.95
C PRO A 377 -2.59 -24.41 -1.63
N GLY A 378 -3.17 -23.21 -1.62
CA GLY A 378 -3.88 -22.67 -0.48
C GLY A 378 -2.98 -22.09 0.63
N ALA A 379 -1.67 -22.23 0.54
CA ALA A 379 -0.72 -21.78 1.56
C ALA A 379 0.35 -20.88 0.95
N ASN A 380 0.22 -19.58 1.13
CA ASN A 380 1.09 -18.57 0.54
C ASN A 380 0.93 -17.22 1.27
N ILE A 381 1.66 -16.20 0.83
CA ILE A 381 1.62 -14.84 1.38
C ILE A 381 0.94 -13.91 0.38
N CYS A 382 -0.12 -13.23 0.78
CA CYS A 382 -0.85 -12.21 0.02
C CYS A 382 -0.60 -10.83 0.62
N ALA A 383 0.33 -10.06 0.05
CA ALA A 383 0.53 -8.65 0.35
C ALA A 383 -0.50 -7.82 -0.44
N VAL A 384 -1.56 -7.36 0.20
CA VAL A 384 -2.68 -6.70 -0.47
C VAL A 384 -2.35 -5.26 -0.82
N ARG A 385 -2.10 -5.00 -2.10
CA ARG A 385 -1.78 -3.67 -2.63
C ARG A 385 -3.05 -2.80 -2.74
N GLY A 386 -2.90 -1.51 -2.45
CA GLY A 386 -4.02 -0.56 -2.48
C GLY A 386 -4.39 -0.10 -3.90
N HIS A 387 -3.46 0.53 -4.61
CA HIS A 387 -3.67 1.08 -5.95
C HIS A 387 -3.63 0.01 -7.03
N SER A 388 -4.44 0.21 -8.08
CA SER A 388 -4.71 -0.80 -9.11
C SER A 388 -3.49 -1.30 -9.89
N ASN A 389 -2.38 -0.60 -9.92
CA ASN A 389 -1.13 -1.01 -10.58
C ASN A 389 0.15 -0.65 -9.81
N VAL A 390 0.06 -0.35 -8.52
CA VAL A 390 1.24 0.02 -7.72
C VAL A 390 2.33 -1.06 -7.70
N GLN A 391 1.97 -2.33 -7.89
CA GLN A 391 2.91 -3.43 -8.04
C GLN A 391 3.49 -3.50 -9.46
N GLY A 392 2.62 -3.40 -10.48
CA GLY A 392 3.02 -3.57 -11.86
C GLY A 392 3.93 -2.46 -12.38
N GLN A 393 3.77 -1.22 -11.93
CA GLN A 393 4.70 -0.16 -12.33
C GLN A 393 6.14 -0.47 -11.89
N ARG A 394 6.34 -1.07 -10.71
CA ARG A 394 7.64 -1.56 -10.25
C ARG A 394 8.16 -2.71 -11.13
N THR A 395 7.28 -3.60 -11.56
CA THR A 395 7.61 -4.74 -12.41
C THR A 395 8.18 -4.30 -13.78
N VAL A 396 7.82 -3.12 -14.27
CA VAL A 396 8.32 -2.56 -15.52
C VAL A 396 9.34 -1.42 -15.32
N GLY A 397 9.91 -1.30 -14.13
CA GLY A 397 11.10 -0.47 -13.90
C GLY A 397 10.87 0.88 -13.21
N ILE A 398 9.68 1.21 -12.71
CA ILE A 398 9.50 2.37 -11.82
C ILE A 398 10.11 2.02 -10.46
N THR A 399 11.34 2.39 -10.27
CA THR A 399 12.09 2.25 -9.00
C THR A 399 13.33 3.14 -9.04
N GLU A 400 13.70 3.65 -7.88
CA GLU A 400 14.92 4.41 -7.62
C GLU A 400 16.18 3.53 -7.58
N LYS A 401 16.01 2.18 -7.48
CA LYS A 401 17.08 1.20 -7.33
C LYS A 401 17.48 0.64 -8.68
N PRO A 402 18.65 1.01 -9.22
CA PRO A 402 19.10 0.56 -10.54
C PRO A 402 19.27 -0.96 -10.62
N ASP A 403 19.71 -1.60 -9.53
CA ASP A 403 19.95 -3.06 -9.48
C ASP A 403 18.68 -3.91 -9.67
N LEU A 404 17.49 -3.31 -9.52
CA LEU A 404 16.21 -3.98 -9.73
C LEU A 404 15.70 -3.86 -11.18
N VAL A 405 16.47 -3.22 -12.08
CA VAL A 405 16.09 -2.97 -13.48
C VAL A 405 17.15 -3.54 -14.39
N PRO A 406 16.79 -4.23 -15.50
CA PRO A 406 17.77 -4.76 -16.44
C PRO A 406 18.35 -3.63 -17.32
N LEU A 407 19.16 -2.75 -16.70
CA LEU A 407 19.70 -1.54 -17.34
C LEU A 407 20.54 -1.86 -18.58
N ASP A 408 21.35 -2.93 -18.55
CA ASP A 408 22.14 -3.37 -19.70
C ASP A 408 21.25 -3.75 -20.89
N LYS A 409 20.10 -4.38 -20.61
CA LYS A 409 19.13 -4.73 -21.64
C LYS A 409 18.47 -3.49 -22.24
N LEU A 410 18.12 -2.51 -21.42
CA LEU A 410 17.59 -1.22 -21.88
C LEU A 410 18.64 -0.46 -22.72
N ALA A 411 19.90 -0.42 -22.25
CA ALA A 411 21.03 0.15 -23.02
C ALA A 411 21.20 -0.50 -24.36
N GLN A 412 21.12 -1.83 -24.42
CA GLN A 412 21.20 -2.59 -25.67
C GLN A 412 20.05 -2.27 -26.64
N LEU A 413 18.82 -2.23 -26.15
CA LEU A 413 17.61 -2.00 -26.95
C LEU A 413 17.55 -0.58 -27.51
N TYR A 414 17.88 0.43 -26.67
CA TYR A 414 17.65 1.84 -27.00
C TYR A 414 18.93 2.65 -27.22
N GLN A 415 20.11 2.05 -27.05
CA GLN A 415 21.43 2.64 -27.28
C GLN A 415 21.63 3.98 -26.55
N PHE A 416 21.50 3.95 -25.23
CA PHE A 416 21.85 5.03 -24.34
C PHE A 416 22.69 4.50 -23.17
N GLU A 417 23.31 5.39 -22.42
CA GLU A 417 24.04 5.06 -21.20
C GLU A 417 23.13 5.29 -20.00
N PRO A 418 22.61 4.23 -19.34
CA PRO A 418 21.72 4.37 -18.23
C PRO A 418 22.48 4.82 -16.97
N PRO A 419 21.89 5.70 -16.14
CA PRO A 419 22.48 6.11 -14.86
C PRO A 419 22.59 4.89 -13.92
N GLN A 420 23.77 4.72 -13.29
CA GLN A 420 24.04 3.60 -12.38
C GLN A 420 23.87 3.99 -10.90
N TRP A 421 23.66 5.26 -10.61
CA TRP A 421 23.48 5.73 -9.24
C TRP A 421 22.06 5.43 -8.72
N GLU A 422 21.94 5.15 -7.42
CA GLU A 422 20.65 4.98 -6.75
C GLU A 422 19.92 6.34 -6.70
N GLY A 423 18.67 6.36 -7.15
CA GLY A 423 17.83 7.53 -7.16
C GLY A 423 17.20 7.81 -5.79
N ARG A 424 16.28 8.76 -5.77
CA ARG A 424 15.54 9.15 -4.56
C ARG A 424 14.27 8.33 -4.39
N SER A 425 14.08 7.75 -3.20
CA SER A 425 12.77 7.29 -2.75
C SER A 425 11.84 8.49 -2.48
N THR A 426 10.57 8.25 -2.20
CA THR A 426 9.64 9.34 -1.85
C THR A 426 10.11 10.16 -0.63
N VAL A 427 10.66 9.50 0.40
CA VAL A 427 11.20 10.21 1.59
C VAL A 427 12.43 11.04 1.22
N ASP A 428 13.35 10.48 0.42
CA ASP A 428 14.54 11.21 -0.04
C ASP A 428 14.17 12.38 -0.96
N THR A 429 13.14 12.22 -1.81
CA THR A 429 12.60 13.30 -2.63
C THR A 429 12.04 14.44 -1.76
N CYS A 430 11.25 14.11 -0.72
CA CYS A 430 10.75 15.12 0.22
C CYS A 430 11.91 15.89 0.89
N LYS A 431 12.94 15.16 1.33
CA LYS A 431 14.14 15.78 1.91
C LYS A 431 14.85 16.71 0.91
N ALA A 432 15.09 16.23 -0.31
CA ALA A 432 15.72 16.99 -1.37
C ALA A 432 14.95 18.26 -1.77
N ILE A 433 13.61 18.21 -1.77
CA ILE A 433 12.75 19.39 -1.99
C ILE A 433 12.90 20.38 -0.84
N MET A 434 12.83 19.93 0.42
CA MET A 434 12.98 20.81 1.59
C MET A 434 14.37 21.44 1.70
N GLU A 435 15.41 20.72 1.30
CA GLU A 435 16.80 21.19 1.27
C GLU A 435 17.12 22.02 0.01
N GLY A 436 16.22 22.09 -0.96
CA GLY A 436 16.39 22.85 -2.20
C GLY A 436 17.33 22.18 -3.21
N GLU A 437 17.61 20.88 -3.05
CA GLU A 437 18.40 20.07 -3.98
C GLU A 437 17.57 19.63 -5.21
N ALA A 438 16.28 19.35 -5.05
CA ALA A 438 15.37 19.12 -6.14
C ALA A 438 14.94 20.47 -6.74
N LYS A 439 14.97 20.57 -8.08
CA LYS A 439 14.59 21.78 -8.84
C LYS A 439 13.35 21.55 -9.68
N ALA A 440 13.10 20.34 -10.13
CA ALA A 440 11.93 20.02 -10.94
C ALA A 440 11.23 18.76 -10.44
N PHE A 441 9.91 18.77 -10.52
CA PHE A 441 9.08 17.64 -10.19
C PHE A 441 8.06 17.40 -11.30
N VAL A 442 8.17 16.24 -11.95
CA VAL A 442 7.24 15.78 -12.97
C VAL A 442 6.37 14.71 -12.34
N SER A 443 5.04 14.90 -12.32
CA SER A 443 4.11 13.99 -11.66
C SER A 443 3.20 13.29 -12.67
N LEU A 444 3.27 11.97 -12.69
CA LEU A 444 2.32 11.12 -13.41
C LEU A 444 1.19 10.73 -12.45
N GLY A 445 0.18 11.59 -12.35
CA GLY A 445 -0.94 11.47 -11.43
C GLY A 445 -0.57 11.69 -9.96
N GLY A 446 -1.55 11.53 -9.08
CA GLY A 446 -1.38 11.63 -7.64
C GLY A 446 -1.65 13.03 -7.05
N ASN A 447 -1.69 13.07 -5.73
CA ASN A 447 -1.79 14.28 -4.92
C ASN A 447 -0.64 14.23 -3.90
N PHE A 448 0.59 14.52 -4.37
CA PHE A 448 1.83 14.29 -3.64
C PHE A 448 1.85 15.02 -2.31
N LEU A 449 1.53 16.32 -2.30
CA LEU A 449 1.55 17.15 -1.09
C LEU A 449 0.59 16.69 0.02
N ARG A 450 -0.47 15.95 -0.34
CA ARG A 450 -1.36 15.34 0.66
C ARG A 450 -0.98 13.91 1.02
N ALA A 451 -0.11 13.28 0.23
CA ALA A 451 0.30 11.90 0.45
C ALA A 451 1.56 11.78 1.32
N VAL A 452 2.39 12.80 1.38
CA VAL A 452 3.70 12.78 2.07
C VAL A 452 3.64 13.39 3.47
N PRO A 453 4.58 13.06 4.39
CA PRO A 453 4.74 13.71 5.69
C PRO A 453 5.19 15.18 5.57
N GLU A 454 5.31 15.88 6.72
CA GLU A 454 5.76 17.28 6.81
C GLU A 454 4.94 18.26 5.98
N THR A 455 3.62 18.13 6.01
CA THR A 455 2.72 18.84 5.10
C THR A 455 3.04 20.34 4.95
N GLU A 456 3.18 21.10 6.06
CA GLU A 456 3.42 22.56 6.01
C GLU A 456 4.79 22.90 5.43
N ALA A 457 5.85 22.23 5.89
CA ALA A 457 7.21 22.43 5.40
C ALA A 457 7.35 22.03 3.92
N MET A 458 6.65 20.96 3.52
CA MET A 458 6.61 20.51 2.13
C MET A 458 5.90 21.51 1.22
N GLU A 459 4.76 22.07 1.64
CA GLU A 459 4.04 23.08 0.87
C GLU A 459 4.89 24.36 0.68
N GLU A 460 5.61 24.77 1.72
CA GLU A 460 6.53 25.92 1.63
C GLU A 460 7.71 25.65 0.69
N ALA A 461 8.35 24.49 0.81
CA ALA A 461 9.47 24.10 -0.02
C ALA A 461 9.08 23.87 -1.49
N TRP A 462 7.89 23.31 -1.71
CA TRP A 462 7.34 23.03 -3.04
C TRP A 462 7.24 24.29 -3.91
N ARG A 463 6.88 25.43 -3.32
CA ARG A 463 6.79 26.72 -4.02
C ARG A 463 8.14 27.21 -4.55
N LYS A 464 9.25 26.68 -4.03
CA LYS A 464 10.62 27.02 -4.43
C LYS A 464 11.15 26.12 -5.57
N LEU A 465 10.40 25.10 -5.98
CA LEU A 465 10.73 24.31 -7.16
C LEU A 465 10.71 25.22 -8.39
N ARG A 466 11.72 25.12 -9.24
CA ARG A 466 11.76 25.85 -10.51
C ARG A 466 10.64 25.42 -11.45
N LEU A 467 10.38 24.10 -11.51
CA LEU A 467 9.40 23.52 -12.44
C LEU A 467 8.53 22.48 -11.75
N THR A 468 7.21 22.62 -11.90
CA THR A 468 6.24 21.55 -11.55
C THR A 468 5.40 21.21 -12.76
N VAL A 469 5.38 19.94 -13.15
CA VAL A 469 4.55 19.41 -14.25
C VAL A 469 3.62 18.35 -13.69
N GLN A 470 2.32 18.55 -13.82
CA GLN A 470 1.29 17.70 -13.26
C GLN A 470 0.44 17.06 -14.37
N ILE A 471 0.59 15.76 -14.61
CA ILE A 471 -0.24 15.00 -15.57
C ILE A 471 -1.40 14.41 -14.75
N ALA A 472 -2.62 14.85 -14.97
CA ALA A 472 -3.74 14.51 -14.08
C ALA A 472 -5.10 14.49 -14.77
N THR A 473 -6.06 13.80 -14.15
CA THR A 473 -7.46 13.74 -14.62
C THR A 473 -8.36 14.78 -13.95
N LYS A 474 -8.03 15.20 -12.72
CA LYS A 474 -8.84 16.11 -11.88
C LYS A 474 -7.93 17.05 -11.10
N LEU A 475 -8.46 18.17 -10.69
CA LEU A 475 -7.76 19.16 -9.87
C LEU A 475 -7.54 18.62 -8.43
N ASN A 476 -6.39 18.90 -7.83
CA ASN A 476 -6.10 18.58 -6.44
C ASN A 476 -5.10 19.57 -5.80
N ARG A 477 -4.74 19.38 -4.55
CA ARG A 477 -3.87 20.28 -3.78
C ARG A 477 -2.51 20.49 -4.42
N SER A 478 -1.86 19.46 -4.93
CA SER A 478 -0.54 19.55 -5.57
C SER A 478 -0.54 20.37 -6.87
N HIS A 479 -1.71 20.71 -7.40
CA HIS A 479 -1.86 21.52 -8.59
C HIS A 479 -2.05 23.01 -8.26
N VAL A 480 -2.66 23.33 -7.13
CA VAL A 480 -2.89 24.72 -6.70
C VAL A 480 -1.71 25.30 -5.93
N ILE A 481 -0.94 24.44 -5.23
CA ILE A 481 0.36 24.79 -4.68
C ILE A 481 1.42 24.35 -5.71
N HIS A 482 2.18 25.29 -6.25
CA HIS A 482 3.01 25.06 -7.43
C HIS A 482 4.40 25.71 -7.30
N GLY A 483 5.33 25.30 -8.17
CA GLY A 483 6.64 25.92 -8.33
C GLY A 483 6.63 27.24 -9.10
N GLU A 484 7.81 27.78 -9.40
CA GLU A 484 7.95 29.05 -10.13
C GLU A 484 7.39 29.00 -11.55
N ILE A 485 7.50 27.84 -12.19
CA ILE A 485 6.91 27.51 -13.51
C ILE A 485 6.04 26.28 -13.29
N ALA A 486 4.77 26.34 -13.69
CA ALA A 486 3.84 25.26 -13.45
C ALA A 486 2.97 24.94 -14.68
N TYR A 487 2.87 23.65 -14.96
CA TYR A 487 2.01 23.09 -16.01
C TYR A 487 1.03 22.09 -15.42
N LEU A 488 -0.23 22.18 -15.82
CA LEU A 488 -1.28 21.22 -15.52
C LEU A 488 -1.75 20.60 -16.84
N LEU A 489 -1.37 19.33 -17.05
CA LEU A 489 -1.57 18.61 -18.31
C LEU A 489 -2.67 17.56 -18.11
N PRO A 490 -3.86 17.76 -18.71
CA PRO A 490 -5.00 16.86 -18.53
C PRO A 490 -4.80 15.59 -19.36
N CYS A 491 -5.11 14.43 -18.76
CA CYS A 491 -5.01 13.16 -19.46
C CYS A 491 -6.34 12.40 -19.49
N LEU A 492 -6.44 11.48 -20.44
CA LEU A 492 -7.49 10.48 -20.47
C LEU A 492 -7.47 9.63 -19.19
N GLY A 493 -8.62 9.45 -18.57
CA GLY A 493 -8.78 8.45 -17.52
C GLY A 493 -8.81 7.04 -18.11
N ARG A 494 -8.31 6.03 -17.38
CA ARG A 494 -8.31 4.63 -17.86
C ARG A 494 -9.70 4.07 -18.19
N ILE A 495 -10.75 4.73 -17.74
CA ILE A 495 -12.15 4.39 -18.04
C ILE A 495 -12.60 4.92 -19.42
N GLU A 496 -11.94 5.94 -19.95
CA GLU A 496 -12.27 6.58 -21.21
C GLU A 496 -11.65 5.83 -22.39
N VAL A 497 -12.31 5.91 -23.55
CA VAL A 497 -11.79 5.34 -24.79
C VAL A 497 -10.57 6.14 -25.20
N ASP A 498 -9.46 5.45 -25.39
CA ASP A 498 -8.22 6.00 -25.94
C ASP A 498 -8.11 5.54 -27.40
N GLU A 499 -8.42 6.44 -28.31
CA GLU A 499 -8.40 6.17 -29.75
C GLU A 499 -7.08 6.64 -30.35
N GLN A 500 -6.31 5.74 -30.95
CA GLN A 500 -5.02 6.00 -31.57
C GLN A 500 -5.00 5.49 -33.03
N ALA A 501 -3.87 5.62 -33.73
CA ALA A 501 -3.77 5.25 -35.14
C ALA A 501 -4.17 3.79 -35.43
N SER A 502 -3.94 2.85 -34.51
CA SER A 502 -4.33 1.43 -34.64
C SER A 502 -5.76 1.13 -34.11
N GLY A 503 -6.52 2.16 -33.73
CA GLY A 503 -7.87 2.05 -33.16
C GLY A 503 -7.88 2.15 -31.62
N PRO A 504 -8.98 1.70 -30.97
CA PRO A 504 -9.12 1.77 -29.51
C PRO A 504 -8.06 0.99 -28.77
N GLN A 505 -7.31 1.65 -27.92
CA GLN A 505 -6.19 1.08 -27.21
C GLN A 505 -6.64 0.28 -25.99
N ALA A 506 -5.78 -0.65 -25.60
CA ALA A 506 -5.89 -1.38 -24.34
C ALA A 506 -4.60 -1.19 -23.54
N VAL A 507 -4.76 -1.11 -22.22
CA VAL A 507 -3.66 -1.03 -21.25
C VAL A 507 -3.70 -2.21 -20.29
N SER A 508 -2.62 -2.43 -19.57
CA SER A 508 -2.49 -3.55 -18.65
C SER A 508 -2.08 -3.10 -17.24
N ILE A 509 -2.40 -3.93 -16.25
CA ILE A 509 -2.07 -3.73 -14.84
C ILE A 509 -1.67 -5.05 -14.19
N GLU A 510 -0.93 -5.00 -13.09
CA GLU A 510 -0.64 -6.14 -12.22
C GLU A 510 -1.49 -6.07 -10.94
N SER A 511 -2.15 -7.18 -10.59
CA SER A 511 -2.97 -7.28 -9.39
C SER A 511 -2.17 -7.69 -8.14
N SER A 512 -2.78 -7.56 -6.94
CA SER A 512 -2.20 -7.96 -5.65
C SER A 512 -1.82 -9.44 -5.56
N VAL A 513 -2.41 -10.28 -6.38
CA VAL A 513 -2.11 -11.72 -6.47
C VAL A 513 -1.22 -12.07 -7.67
N ALA A 514 -0.33 -11.15 -8.02
CA ALA A 514 0.69 -11.32 -9.04
C ALA A 514 0.16 -11.83 -10.40
N HIS A 515 -0.94 -11.24 -10.90
CA HIS A 515 -1.48 -11.51 -12.23
C HIS A 515 -1.60 -10.23 -13.05
N PHE A 516 -1.21 -10.29 -14.32
CA PHE A 516 -1.39 -9.21 -15.28
C PHE A 516 -2.78 -9.30 -15.94
N HIS A 517 -3.45 -8.17 -16.05
CA HIS A 517 -4.80 -8.08 -16.60
C HIS A 517 -4.90 -6.95 -17.61
N GLY A 518 -5.50 -7.22 -18.76
CA GLY A 518 -5.86 -6.20 -19.74
C GLY A 518 -7.07 -5.37 -19.32
N SER A 519 -7.09 -4.11 -19.75
CA SER A 519 -8.18 -3.16 -19.51
C SER A 519 -8.40 -2.29 -20.75
N ARG A 520 -9.69 -1.99 -21.07
CA ARG A 520 -10.08 -1.01 -22.10
C ARG A 520 -11.07 -0.03 -21.52
N GLY A 521 -10.88 1.24 -21.82
CA GLY A 521 -11.87 2.28 -21.57
C GLY A 521 -13.12 2.09 -22.41
N LYS A 522 -14.25 2.56 -21.89
CA LYS A 522 -15.57 2.51 -22.55
C LYS A 522 -16.33 3.83 -22.48
N ALA A 523 -15.95 4.74 -21.62
CA ALA A 523 -16.58 6.03 -21.50
C ALA A 523 -16.08 6.99 -22.60
N LYS A 524 -16.94 7.93 -23.02
CA LYS A 524 -16.52 9.03 -23.89
C LYS A 524 -15.49 9.90 -23.15
N PRO A 525 -14.41 10.35 -23.81
CA PRO A 525 -13.47 11.31 -23.24
C PRO A 525 -14.18 12.57 -22.72
N ALA A 526 -13.68 13.11 -21.62
CA ALA A 526 -14.24 14.31 -20.98
C ALA A 526 -14.07 15.57 -21.84
N SER A 527 -13.09 15.61 -22.73
CA SER A 527 -12.81 16.65 -23.72
C SER A 527 -12.10 16.05 -24.92
N GLU A 528 -12.24 16.66 -26.08
CA GLU A 528 -11.51 16.30 -27.31
C GLU A 528 -10.04 16.76 -27.27
N GLU A 529 -9.71 17.67 -26.36
CA GLU A 529 -8.35 18.20 -26.15
C GLU A 529 -7.48 17.29 -25.25
N LEU A 530 -8.03 16.20 -24.71
CA LEU A 530 -7.27 15.28 -23.84
C LEU A 530 -6.32 14.42 -24.67
N LEU A 531 -5.10 14.28 -24.18
CA LEU A 531 -4.15 13.27 -24.65
C LEU A 531 -4.11 12.11 -23.65
N SER A 532 -3.67 10.95 -24.14
CA SER A 532 -3.37 9.84 -23.25
C SER A 532 -2.06 10.07 -22.48
N GLU A 533 -1.89 9.40 -21.32
CA GLU A 533 -0.63 9.46 -20.58
C GLU A 533 0.58 9.07 -21.45
N PRO A 534 0.54 7.99 -22.28
CA PRO A 534 1.62 7.69 -23.23
C PRO A 534 1.90 8.80 -24.24
N ALA A 535 0.87 9.48 -24.76
CA ALA A 535 1.05 10.58 -25.72
C ALA A 535 1.70 11.81 -25.06
N ILE A 536 1.32 12.13 -23.82
CA ILE A 536 1.92 13.25 -23.06
C ILE A 536 3.39 12.94 -22.76
N ILE A 537 3.70 11.71 -22.29
CA ILE A 537 5.08 11.29 -22.04
C ILE A 537 5.92 11.35 -23.31
N ALA A 538 5.42 10.86 -24.44
CA ALA A 538 6.09 10.90 -25.72
C ALA A 538 6.34 12.35 -26.19
N GLY A 539 5.37 13.24 -26.01
CA GLY A 539 5.50 14.66 -26.33
C GLY A 539 6.62 15.35 -25.54
N ILE A 540 6.62 15.17 -24.20
CA ILE A 540 7.67 15.71 -23.32
C ILE A 540 9.02 15.08 -23.67
N ALA A 541 9.10 13.75 -23.86
CA ALA A 541 10.33 13.04 -24.18
C ALA A 541 10.96 13.55 -25.49
N LYS A 542 10.17 13.68 -26.55
CA LYS A 542 10.64 14.20 -27.84
C LYS A 542 11.15 15.64 -27.75
N ALA A 543 10.51 16.47 -26.93
CA ALA A 543 10.91 17.86 -26.71
C ALA A 543 12.16 17.99 -25.82
N THR A 544 12.41 17.00 -24.94
CA THR A 544 13.51 17.03 -23.98
C THR A 544 14.77 16.35 -24.49
N LEU A 545 14.59 15.16 -25.06
CA LEU A 545 15.70 14.26 -25.40
C LEU A 545 16.28 14.56 -26.80
N ALA A 546 17.56 14.29 -26.98
CA ALA A 546 18.12 14.20 -28.31
C ALA A 546 17.43 13.06 -29.08
N LYS A 547 17.44 13.17 -30.45
CA LYS A 547 16.86 12.13 -31.29
C LYS A 547 17.55 10.78 -31.02
N GLY A 548 16.77 9.82 -30.52
CA GLY A 548 17.24 8.50 -30.11
C GLY A 548 16.52 7.37 -30.87
N ARG A 549 16.63 6.13 -30.34
CA ARG A 549 16.06 4.94 -30.95
C ARG A 549 14.67 4.55 -30.43
N VAL A 550 14.13 5.27 -29.46
CA VAL A 550 12.78 4.98 -28.96
C VAL A 550 11.77 5.50 -29.98
N PRO A 551 10.91 4.62 -30.53
CA PRO A 551 9.90 5.02 -31.51
C PRO A 551 8.64 5.57 -30.87
N TRP A 552 8.76 6.72 -30.18
CA TRP A 552 7.70 7.30 -29.34
C TRP A 552 6.35 7.43 -30.06
N ASP A 553 6.34 7.95 -31.30
CA ASP A 553 5.11 8.15 -32.06
C ASP A 553 4.47 6.83 -32.50
N GLU A 554 5.29 5.84 -32.86
CA GLU A 554 4.81 4.51 -33.21
C GLU A 554 4.18 3.80 -32.01
N TRP A 555 4.77 3.96 -30.82
CA TRP A 555 4.25 3.40 -29.57
C TRP A 555 2.93 4.06 -29.16
N VAL A 556 2.80 5.38 -29.32
CA VAL A 556 1.54 6.08 -29.08
C VAL A 556 0.47 5.63 -30.07
N GLY A 557 0.83 5.43 -31.34
CA GLY A 557 -0.09 4.96 -32.37
C GLY A 557 -0.62 3.53 -32.15
N ASP A 558 0.15 2.69 -31.43
CA ASP A 558 -0.19 1.27 -31.17
C ASP A 558 0.47 0.74 -29.88
N TYR A 559 -0.29 0.61 -28.81
CA TYR A 559 0.22 0.15 -27.51
C TYR A 559 0.65 -1.31 -27.50
N SER A 560 0.28 -2.10 -28.51
CA SER A 560 0.81 -3.46 -28.66
C SER A 560 2.33 -3.45 -28.81
N LYS A 561 2.89 -2.43 -29.45
CA LYS A 561 4.34 -2.25 -29.65
C LYS A 561 5.06 -1.90 -28.34
N ILE A 562 4.40 -1.16 -27.43
CA ILE A 562 4.93 -0.93 -26.07
C ILE A 562 5.00 -2.27 -25.32
N ARG A 563 3.97 -3.12 -25.43
CA ARG A 563 3.97 -4.45 -24.82
C ARG A 563 5.02 -5.38 -25.42
N ASP A 564 5.27 -5.32 -26.73
CA ASP A 564 6.40 -6.03 -27.36
C ASP A 564 7.74 -5.55 -26.79
N ALA A 565 7.90 -4.24 -26.54
CA ALA A 565 9.08 -3.67 -25.90
C ALA A 565 9.23 -4.10 -24.43
N ILE A 566 8.13 -4.18 -23.68
CA ILE A 566 8.10 -4.72 -22.32
C ILE A 566 8.52 -6.19 -22.33
N GLU A 567 7.96 -7.00 -23.23
CA GLU A 567 8.33 -8.42 -23.39
C GLU A 567 9.82 -8.56 -23.79
N ALA A 568 10.31 -7.74 -24.70
CA ALA A 568 11.72 -7.74 -25.08
C ALA A 568 12.66 -7.41 -23.91
N THR A 569 12.21 -6.55 -22.99
CA THR A 569 12.98 -6.17 -21.79
C THR A 569 12.93 -7.24 -20.71
N TYR A 570 11.74 -7.84 -20.49
CA TYR A 570 11.44 -8.80 -19.42
C TYR A 570 10.84 -10.11 -19.97
N PRO A 571 11.55 -10.87 -20.82
CA PRO A 571 10.98 -11.99 -21.58
C PRO A 571 10.43 -13.13 -20.71
N GLU A 572 11.03 -13.38 -19.54
CA GLU A 572 10.58 -14.43 -18.64
C GLU A 572 9.24 -14.07 -17.95
N THR A 573 9.01 -12.77 -17.72
CA THR A 573 7.82 -12.27 -17.03
C THR A 573 6.64 -12.10 -17.99
N PHE A 574 6.89 -11.62 -19.22
CA PHE A 574 5.84 -11.16 -20.14
C PHE A 574 5.74 -12.00 -21.44
N ARG A 575 6.09 -13.28 -21.39
CA ARG A 575 6.02 -14.17 -22.57
C ARG A 575 4.65 -14.14 -23.25
N ASP A 576 4.63 -13.91 -24.57
CA ASP A 576 3.42 -13.80 -25.41
C ASP A 576 2.42 -12.77 -24.87
N PHE A 577 2.90 -11.63 -24.37
CA PHE A 577 2.12 -10.65 -23.62
C PHE A 577 0.89 -10.18 -24.38
N ASN A 578 1.04 -9.75 -25.62
CA ASN A 578 -0.08 -9.27 -26.45
C ASN A 578 -1.15 -10.34 -26.68
N LYS A 579 -0.76 -11.59 -26.88
CA LYS A 579 -1.70 -12.70 -27.09
C LYS A 579 -2.47 -13.05 -25.83
N ARG A 580 -1.85 -12.89 -24.65
CA ARG A 580 -2.37 -13.39 -23.36
C ARG A 580 -3.02 -12.31 -22.50
N MET A 581 -2.89 -11.01 -22.82
CA MET A 581 -3.30 -9.93 -21.91
C MET A 581 -4.78 -9.95 -21.52
N PHE A 582 -5.65 -10.58 -22.32
CA PHE A 582 -7.06 -10.78 -21.99
C PHE A 582 -7.40 -12.23 -21.59
N GLN A 583 -6.39 -13.03 -21.23
CA GLN A 583 -6.60 -14.38 -20.71
C GLN A 583 -7.54 -14.33 -19.50
N PRO A 584 -8.57 -15.18 -19.43
CA PRO A 584 -9.43 -15.27 -18.25
C PRO A 584 -8.64 -15.53 -16.97
N GLY A 585 -8.88 -14.75 -15.92
CA GLY A 585 -8.12 -14.81 -14.67
C GLY A 585 -6.78 -14.05 -14.69
N GLY A 586 -6.37 -13.53 -15.85
CA GLY A 586 -5.10 -12.83 -16.02
C GLY A 586 -3.91 -13.75 -16.30
N ILE A 587 -2.77 -13.15 -16.62
CA ILE A 587 -1.50 -13.84 -16.86
C ILE A 587 -0.76 -13.95 -15.51
N PRO A 588 -0.46 -15.15 -14.99
CA PRO A 588 0.32 -15.28 -13.77
C PRO A 588 1.76 -14.79 -13.98
N ARG A 589 2.24 -13.96 -13.06
CA ARG A 589 3.65 -13.59 -12.97
C ARG A 589 4.43 -14.79 -12.41
N PRO A 590 5.57 -15.14 -13.01
CA PRO A 590 6.48 -16.12 -12.40
C PRO A 590 7.00 -15.63 -11.05
N VAL A 591 6.78 -16.41 -10.00
CA VAL A 591 7.30 -16.17 -8.64
C VAL A 591 7.98 -17.45 -8.17
N PRO A 592 9.34 -17.56 -8.26
CA PRO A 592 10.06 -18.80 -7.97
C PRO A 592 9.79 -19.38 -6.58
N ALA A 593 9.56 -18.53 -5.56
CA ALA A 593 9.22 -18.97 -4.21
C ALA A 593 7.94 -19.82 -4.14
N ARG A 594 7.00 -19.70 -5.08
CA ARG A 594 5.83 -20.59 -5.20
C ARG A 594 6.20 -22.03 -5.56
N GLU A 595 7.36 -22.23 -6.15
CA GLU A 595 7.92 -23.54 -6.49
C GLU A 595 8.99 -23.96 -5.48
N ARG A 596 9.09 -23.26 -4.32
CA ARG A 596 10.14 -23.44 -3.30
C ARG A 596 11.55 -23.28 -3.86
N LYS A 597 11.70 -22.45 -4.90
CA LYS A 597 12.97 -22.01 -5.44
C LYS A 597 13.29 -20.63 -4.84
N TRP A 598 14.24 -20.60 -3.94
CA TRP A 598 14.59 -19.39 -3.19
C TRP A 598 15.66 -18.60 -3.94
N THR A 599 15.40 -17.34 -4.27
CA THR A 599 16.36 -16.45 -4.94
C THR A 599 17.12 -15.55 -3.96
N THR A 600 17.14 -15.94 -2.69
CA THR A 600 17.98 -15.35 -1.65
C THR A 600 19.46 -15.67 -1.91
N PRO A 601 20.44 -14.91 -1.37
CA PRO A 601 21.87 -15.16 -1.60
C PRO A 601 22.34 -16.57 -1.19
N ASN A 602 21.73 -17.15 -0.16
CA ASN A 602 22.05 -18.51 0.33
C ASN A 602 21.15 -19.60 -0.28
N GLN A 603 20.27 -19.27 -1.20
CA GLN A 603 19.31 -20.17 -1.87
C GLN A 603 18.41 -20.93 -0.88
N LYS A 604 18.10 -20.31 0.26
CA LYS A 604 17.21 -20.81 1.30
C LYS A 604 16.19 -19.73 1.65
N ALA A 605 15.03 -20.11 2.15
CA ALA A 605 14.16 -19.19 2.87
C ALA A 605 14.75 -18.90 4.25
N ASN A 606 14.71 -17.67 4.70
CA ASN A 606 15.39 -17.24 5.91
C ASN A 606 14.39 -16.89 7.02
N PHE A 607 14.54 -17.53 8.17
CA PHE A 607 14.02 -17.00 9.41
C PHE A 607 14.85 -15.77 9.80
N ILE A 608 14.19 -14.65 10.04
CA ILE A 608 14.87 -13.40 10.42
C ILE A 608 14.28 -12.94 11.75
N THR A 609 15.13 -12.98 12.79
CA THR A 609 14.75 -12.57 14.14
C THR A 609 14.67 -11.05 14.20
N PRO A 610 13.51 -10.44 14.59
CA PRO A 610 13.45 -9.01 14.80
C PRO A 610 14.35 -8.58 15.96
N PRO A 611 15.06 -7.44 15.85
CA PRO A 611 16.01 -7.00 16.88
C PRO A 611 15.32 -6.59 18.18
N ARG A 612 14.02 -6.28 18.13
CA ARG A 612 13.19 -5.86 19.27
C ARG A 612 11.71 -6.06 18.94
N LEU A 613 10.85 -6.06 19.98
CA LEU A 613 9.40 -6.23 19.83
C LEU A 613 8.66 -4.92 19.53
N PHE A 614 9.26 -3.78 19.87
CA PHE A 614 8.65 -2.46 19.74
C PHE A 614 9.76 -1.42 19.47
N PRO A 615 9.49 -0.37 18.67
CA PRO A 615 10.48 0.66 18.41
C PRO A 615 10.81 1.47 19.68
N GLU A 616 12.07 1.84 19.85
CA GLU A 616 12.49 2.83 20.84
C GLU A 616 12.13 4.22 20.32
N LEU A 617 11.28 4.93 21.04
CA LEU A 617 10.86 6.28 20.73
C LEU A 617 11.09 7.18 21.94
N ASP A 618 11.74 8.30 21.74
CA ASP A 618 11.85 9.34 22.76
C ASP A 618 10.54 10.15 22.77
N ILE A 619 9.70 9.87 23.76
CA ILE A 619 8.42 10.54 23.96
C ILE A 619 8.47 11.60 25.07
N GLY A 620 9.64 11.83 25.67
CA GLY A 620 9.82 12.78 26.76
C GLY A 620 8.99 12.48 28.01
N PRO A 621 8.90 13.43 28.95
CA PRO A 621 8.12 13.29 30.18
C PRO A 621 6.61 13.20 29.91
N GLY A 622 5.85 12.57 30.82
CA GLY A 622 4.39 12.42 30.69
C GLY A 622 3.98 11.28 29.75
N ALA A 623 4.74 10.19 29.71
CA ALA A 623 4.46 9.00 28.87
C ALA A 623 3.04 8.43 29.06
N THR A 624 2.44 8.58 30.24
CA THR A 624 1.08 8.12 30.53
C THR A 624 -0.02 8.91 29.80
N GLU A 625 0.29 10.13 29.31
CA GLU A 625 -0.65 10.98 28.57
C GLU A 625 -0.56 10.78 27.05
N VAL A 626 0.38 9.95 26.62
CA VAL A 626 0.61 9.69 25.20
C VAL A 626 -0.25 8.54 24.72
N LEU A 627 -0.86 8.73 23.54
CA LEU A 627 -1.55 7.68 22.80
C LEU A 627 -0.82 7.39 21.49
N ASN A 628 -0.82 6.14 21.05
CA ASN A 628 -0.32 5.77 19.74
C ASN A 628 -1.42 5.92 18.69
N LEU A 629 -1.24 6.90 17.79
CA LEU A 629 -2.18 7.21 16.70
C LEU A 629 -1.93 6.32 15.49
N ALA A 630 -3.00 5.71 14.94
CA ALA A 630 -3.03 5.15 13.60
C ALA A 630 -3.92 5.98 12.68
N THR A 631 -3.46 6.21 11.44
CA THR A 631 -4.35 6.80 10.43
C THR A 631 -5.28 5.74 9.85
N LEU A 632 -6.52 6.15 9.55
CA LEU A 632 -7.56 5.30 8.98
C LEU A 632 -8.04 5.83 7.64
N ARG A 633 -8.60 4.94 6.84
CA ARG A 633 -9.38 5.26 5.65
C ARG A 633 -10.87 5.15 5.97
N SER A 634 -11.67 6.15 5.55
CA SER A 634 -13.14 6.06 5.60
C SER A 634 -13.69 5.26 4.41
N ASN A 635 -14.99 4.93 4.42
CA ASN A 635 -15.60 4.24 3.28
C ASN A 635 -15.84 5.17 2.09
N ASP A 636 -15.91 6.48 2.29
CA ASP A 636 -16.06 7.50 1.22
C ASP A 636 -14.71 8.12 0.84
N GLN A 637 -13.69 7.29 0.66
CA GLN A 637 -12.33 7.72 0.39
C GLN A 637 -11.55 6.71 -0.46
N PHE A 638 -10.65 7.20 -1.30
CA PHE A 638 -9.59 6.41 -1.90
C PHE A 638 -8.27 7.19 -1.82
N ASN A 639 -7.35 6.76 -0.94
CA ASN A 639 -6.13 7.46 -0.58
C ASN A 639 -6.42 8.93 -0.20
N THR A 640 -5.89 9.92 -0.92
CA THR A 640 -6.16 11.35 -0.69
C THR A 640 -7.48 11.84 -1.30
N THR A 641 -8.07 11.10 -2.22
CA THR A 641 -9.38 11.43 -2.80
C THR A 641 -10.50 11.18 -1.81
N ILE A 642 -11.27 12.21 -1.49
CA ILE A 642 -12.40 12.19 -0.58
C ILE A 642 -13.68 12.31 -1.38
N TYR A 643 -14.51 11.25 -1.40
CA TYR A 643 -15.81 11.26 -2.10
C TYR A 643 -16.91 11.92 -1.27
N GLY A 644 -16.73 12.01 0.05
CA GLY A 644 -17.71 12.59 0.98
C GLY A 644 -17.22 12.60 2.43
N TYR A 645 -17.95 13.27 3.28
CA TYR A 645 -17.58 13.54 4.68
C TYR A 645 -18.18 12.53 5.69
N GLY A 646 -18.78 11.45 5.20
CA GLY A 646 -19.37 10.40 6.03
C GLY A 646 -18.51 9.14 6.13
N ASP A 647 -18.67 8.40 7.21
CA ASP A 647 -18.23 7.00 7.33
C ASP A 647 -19.34 6.19 8.01
N ARG A 648 -20.14 5.52 7.19
CA ARG A 648 -21.28 4.74 7.69
C ARG A 648 -20.84 3.53 8.52
N TYR A 649 -19.64 2.99 8.29
CA TYR A 649 -19.13 1.84 9.04
C TYR A 649 -18.75 2.21 10.49
N ARG A 650 -18.40 3.47 10.74
CA ARG A 650 -18.03 3.98 12.06
C ARG A 650 -18.99 5.04 12.60
N GLY A 651 -20.13 5.27 11.92
CA GLY A 651 -21.17 6.20 12.38
C GLY A 651 -20.82 7.69 12.25
N VAL A 652 -19.77 8.03 11.49
CA VAL A 652 -19.34 9.42 11.33
C VAL A 652 -20.16 10.13 10.26
N LYS A 653 -20.57 11.38 10.54
CA LYS A 653 -21.34 12.23 9.64
C LYS A 653 -20.83 13.68 9.68
N GLY A 654 -20.78 14.33 8.54
CA GLY A 654 -20.58 15.77 8.38
C GLY A 654 -19.17 16.30 8.63
N SER A 655 -18.26 15.54 9.23
CA SER A 655 -16.86 15.93 9.40
C SER A 655 -15.97 14.71 9.47
N ARG A 656 -14.75 14.85 8.94
CA ARG A 656 -13.70 13.83 9.02
C ARG A 656 -12.68 14.14 10.11
N LYS A 657 -12.74 15.31 10.76
CA LYS A 657 -11.93 15.62 11.94
C LYS A 657 -12.50 14.89 13.15
N VAL A 658 -12.18 13.60 13.26
CA VAL A 658 -12.61 12.71 14.34
C VAL A 658 -11.41 11.93 14.85
N VAL A 659 -11.28 11.82 16.18
CA VAL A 659 -10.33 10.91 16.82
C VAL A 659 -11.10 9.82 17.56
N PHE A 660 -10.86 8.58 17.20
CA PHE A 660 -11.42 7.39 17.82
C PHE A 660 -10.57 6.99 19.02
N MET A 661 -11.18 6.82 20.17
CA MET A 661 -10.49 6.55 21.43
C MET A 661 -11.19 5.45 22.23
N ASN A 662 -10.41 4.75 23.04
CA ASN A 662 -10.90 3.84 24.05
C ASN A 662 -11.64 4.62 25.16
N GLU A 663 -12.71 4.04 25.73
CA GLU A 663 -13.50 4.66 26.80
C GLU A 663 -12.66 4.95 28.06
N GLU A 664 -11.74 4.02 28.41
CA GLU A 664 -10.85 4.20 29.58
C GLU A 664 -9.89 5.37 29.37
N ASP A 665 -9.33 5.52 28.14
CA ASP A 665 -8.44 6.63 27.81
C ASP A 665 -9.17 7.98 27.77
N ILE A 666 -10.41 8.02 27.27
CA ILE A 666 -11.27 9.22 27.32
C ILE A 666 -11.43 9.68 28.78
N GLY A 667 -11.79 8.76 29.69
CA GLY A 667 -11.95 9.07 31.12
C GLY A 667 -10.64 9.43 31.79
N ARG A 668 -9.57 8.68 31.54
CA ARG A 668 -8.24 8.88 32.12
C ARG A 668 -7.64 10.24 31.75
N LEU A 669 -7.85 10.68 30.52
CA LEU A 669 -7.37 11.97 30.01
C LEU A 669 -8.31 13.14 30.30
N GLY A 670 -9.43 12.89 30.99
CA GLY A 670 -10.40 13.93 31.41
C GLY A 670 -11.28 14.46 30.28
N PHE A 671 -11.41 13.74 29.17
CA PHE A 671 -12.29 14.10 28.06
C PHE A 671 -13.66 13.45 28.18
N LYS A 672 -14.59 13.90 27.34
CA LYS A 672 -15.91 13.30 27.11
C LYS A 672 -16.11 13.02 25.63
N GLU A 673 -16.95 12.04 25.32
CA GLU A 673 -17.39 11.81 23.95
C GLU A 673 -18.06 13.09 23.41
N GLY A 674 -17.61 13.51 22.22
CA GLY A 674 -18.10 14.74 21.59
C GLY A 674 -17.25 15.98 21.83
N ASP A 675 -16.32 15.97 22.79
CA ASP A 675 -15.38 17.07 22.99
C ASP A 675 -14.53 17.31 21.74
N PHE A 676 -14.12 18.55 21.53
CA PHE A 676 -13.14 18.89 20.51
C PHE A 676 -11.74 18.97 21.14
N VAL A 677 -10.81 18.25 20.54
CA VAL A 677 -9.42 18.17 20.98
C VAL A 677 -8.47 18.53 19.86
N ASP A 678 -7.29 18.98 20.25
CA ASP A 678 -6.15 19.17 19.36
C ASP A 678 -5.15 18.03 19.61
N LEU A 679 -4.55 17.54 18.54
CA LEU A 679 -3.53 16.50 18.60
C LEU A 679 -2.17 17.12 18.31
N THR A 680 -1.16 16.79 19.10
CA THR A 680 0.22 17.22 18.92
C THR A 680 1.15 16.01 18.93
N THR A 681 2.11 15.98 18.01
CA THR A 681 3.11 14.91 17.93
C THR A 681 3.96 14.89 19.20
N ALA A 682 4.18 13.71 19.78
CA ALA A 682 4.92 13.52 21.02
C ALA A 682 6.40 13.11 20.81
N ILE A 683 6.83 12.92 19.57
CA ILE A 683 8.23 12.67 19.18
C ILE A 683 8.77 13.86 18.40
N ASP A 684 10.10 13.99 18.32
CA ASP A 684 10.74 15.12 17.62
C ASP A 684 10.15 16.47 18.04
N VAL A 685 10.17 16.72 19.36
CA VAL A 685 9.52 17.87 20.01
C VAL A 685 10.14 19.23 19.65
N ALA A 686 11.27 19.24 18.96
CA ALA A 686 11.90 20.47 18.46
C ALA A 686 11.01 21.18 17.42
N THR A 687 10.21 20.42 16.68
CA THR A 687 9.23 20.94 15.71
C THR A 687 7.83 20.62 16.19
N THR A 688 7.03 21.65 16.47
CA THR A 688 5.63 21.45 16.88
C THR A 688 4.77 21.12 15.67
N ARG A 689 4.24 19.88 15.60
CA ARG A 689 3.26 19.46 14.62
C ARG A 689 1.92 19.25 15.32
N ARG A 690 0.92 20.01 14.92
CA ARG A 690 -0.38 20.06 15.60
C ARG A 690 -1.52 20.11 14.58
N VAL A 691 -2.57 19.34 14.83
CA VAL A 691 -3.85 19.47 14.15
C VAL A 691 -4.95 19.80 15.17
N THR A 692 -5.94 20.60 14.76
CA THR A 692 -6.90 21.17 15.68
C THR A 692 -8.35 20.78 15.39
N GLY A 693 -9.18 20.74 16.43
CA GLY A 693 -10.62 20.60 16.31
C GLY A 693 -11.09 19.21 15.92
N PHE A 694 -10.43 18.16 16.42
CA PHE A 694 -10.87 16.77 16.22
C PHE A 694 -11.91 16.40 17.27
N LYS A 695 -13.05 15.90 16.85
CA LYS A 695 -14.12 15.44 17.73
C LYS A 695 -13.77 14.08 18.31
N VAL A 696 -13.82 13.95 19.65
CA VAL A 696 -13.63 12.68 20.35
C VAL A 696 -14.83 11.77 20.07
N ALA A 697 -14.54 10.56 19.55
CA ALA A 697 -15.52 9.52 19.33
C ALA A 697 -15.08 8.24 20.07
N ARG A 698 -15.96 7.71 20.92
CA ARG A 698 -15.74 6.43 21.59
C ARG A 698 -15.76 5.30 20.57
N HIS A 699 -14.76 4.44 20.64
CA HIS A 699 -14.66 3.27 19.76
C HIS A 699 -14.00 2.09 20.48
N ALA A 700 -14.32 0.88 20.06
CA ALA A 700 -13.63 -0.33 20.52
C ALA A 700 -12.22 -0.39 19.91
N ILE A 701 -11.26 0.22 20.61
CA ILE A 701 -9.82 0.26 20.28
C ILE A 701 -9.04 -0.09 21.55
N PRO A 702 -7.87 -0.76 21.48
CA PRO A 702 -7.07 -1.06 22.67
C PRO A 702 -6.67 0.20 23.44
N ALA A 703 -6.65 0.13 24.76
CA ALA A 703 -6.18 1.24 25.61
C ALA A 703 -4.74 1.63 25.29
N GLY A 704 -4.44 2.94 25.34
CA GLY A 704 -3.18 3.52 24.90
C GLY A 704 -3.08 3.75 23.38
N CYS A 705 -4.15 3.46 22.63
CA CYS A 705 -4.22 3.67 21.18
C CYS A 705 -5.34 4.63 20.81
N CYS A 706 -5.13 5.40 19.74
CA CYS A 706 -6.17 6.18 19.09
C CYS A 706 -6.07 6.08 17.56
N ALA A 707 -7.11 6.54 16.87
CA ALA A 707 -7.10 6.52 15.42
C ALA A 707 -7.81 7.77 14.85
N ALA A 708 -7.35 8.27 13.70
CA ALA A 708 -7.96 9.39 13.00
C ALA A 708 -7.90 9.19 11.49
N TYR A 709 -8.69 9.94 10.75
CA TYR A 709 -8.68 9.81 9.28
C TYR A 709 -7.44 10.44 8.65
N TYR A 710 -6.94 9.76 7.62
CA TYR A 710 -5.99 10.27 6.64
C TYR A 710 -6.79 10.88 5.47
N PRO A 711 -6.44 12.07 4.93
CA PRO A 711 -5.22 12.84 5.19
C PRO A 711 -5.31 13.88 6.32
N GLU A 712 -6.42 14.02 7.02
CA GLU A 712 -6.63 15.06 8.04
C GLU A 712 -5.60 15.02 9.18
N ALA A 713 -5.14 13.81 9.55
CA ALA A 713 -4.08 13.63 10.56
C ALA A 713 -2.66 13.71 9.98
N ASN A 714 -2.50 13.79 8.65
CA ASN A 714 -1.19 13.73 8.00
C ASN A 714 -0.19 14.82 8.46
N PRO A 715 -0.61 16.07 8.75
CA PRO A 715 0.31 17.10 9.24
C PRO A 715 1.04 16.78 10.55
N LEU A 716 0.61 15.74 11.28
CA LEU A 716 1.28 15.30 12.50
C LEU A 716 2.55 14.50 12.26
N PHE A 717 2.75 13.94 11.06
CA PHE A 717 3.81 12.97 10.81
C PHE A 717 5.14 13.62 10.42
N PRO A 718 6.21 13.41 11.22
CA PRO A 718 7.55 13.83 10.85
C PRO A 718 8.08 12.99 9.67
N LEU A 719 8.84 13.60 8.77
CA LEU A 719 9.49 12.89 7.67
C LEU A 719 10.49 11.84 8.20
N ALA A 720 11.16 12.12 9.30
CA ALA A 720 12.11 11.20 9.93
C ALA A 720 11.44 9.95 10.55
N HIS A 721 10.10 9.95 10.71
CA HIS A 721 9.36 8.83 11.30
C HIS A 721 8.96 7.81 10.23
N HIS A 722 9.93 7.03 9.78
CA HIS A 722 9.78 6.01 8.74
C HIS A 722 10.57 4.75 9.06
N ASP A 723 10.33 3.66 8.32
CA ASP A 723 11.16 2.44 8.38
C ASP A 723 12.59 2.75 7.91
N ALA A 724 13.58 2.29 8.66
CA ALA A 724 14.98 2.61 8.39
C ALA A 724 15.52 1.98 7.08
N LYS A 725 15.01 0.78 6.69
CA LYS A 725 15.42 0.08 5.47
C LYS A 725 14.56 0.45 4.26
N ALA A 726 13.24 0.41 4.45
CA ALA A 726 12.27 0.63 3.38
C ALA A 726 11.94 2.10 3.16
N LYS A 727 12.30 2.98 4.10
CA LYS A 727 11.90 4.40 4.10
C LYS A 727 10.39 4.62 3.94
N THR A 728 9.58 3.63 4.34
CA THR A 728 8.12 3.76 4.34
C THR A 728 7.67 4.61 5.52
N PRO A 729 6.95 5.74 5.31
CA PRO A 729 6.46 6.57 6.41
C PRO A 729 5.55 5.79 7.36
N SER A 730 5.71 6.03 8.67
CA SER A 730 5.02 5.28 9.73
C SER A 730 3.65 5.87 10.05
N TYR A 731 2.69 5.74 9.12
CA TYR A 731 1.33 6.28 9.29
C TYR A 731 0.44 5.47 10.24
N LYS A 732 0.90 4.32 10.73
CA LYS A 732 0.10 3.42 11.58
C LYS A 732 0.54 3.39 13.04
N MET A 733 1.59 4.12 13.39
CA MET A 733 2.00 4.25 14.76
C MET A 733 2.76 5.57 14.96
N LEU A 734 2.10 6.57 15.54
CA LEU A 734 2.68 7.86 15.92
C LEU A 734 2.26 8.20 17.34
N PRO A 735 3.20 8.41 18.28
CA PRO A 735 2.90 8.93 19.60
C PRO A 735 2.37 10.37 19.53
N VAL A 736 1.20 10.61 20.12
CA VAL A 736 0.54 11.93 20.16
C VAL A 736 0.04 12.27 21.57
N ARG A 737 -0.04 13.56 21.87
CA ARG A 737 -0.73 14.12 23.03
C ARG A 737 -1.98 14.84 22.57
N LEU A 738 -3.03 14.76 23.40
CA LEU A 738 -4.29 15.42 23.17
C LEU A 738 -4.51 16.52 24.21
N SER A 739 -5.09 17.63 23.80
CA SER A 739 -5.53 18.72 24.67
C SER A 739 -6.90 19.25 24.22
N LEU A 740 -7.68 19.79 25.13
CA LEU A 740 -8.95 20.43 24.76
C LEU A 740 -8.71 21.54 23.74
N SER A 741 -9.50 21.56 22.69
CA SER A 741 -9.43 22.60 21.66
C SER A 741 -10.10 23.89 22.14
N ALA A 742 -9.54 25.05 21.76
CA ALA A 742 -10.20 26.34 21.97
C ALA A 742 -11.59 26.44 21.30
N LEU A 743 -11.90 25.54 20.36
CA LEU A 743 -13.22 25.43 19.73
C LEU A 743 -14.28 24.85 20.67
N SER A 744 -13.91 24.09 21.70
CA SER A 744 -14.85 23.49 22.68
C SER A 744 -15.51 24.53 23.59
N SER A 745 -14.96 25.75 23.68
CA SER A 745 -15.51 26.83 24.51
C SER A 745 -16.55 27.71 23.80
N ARG A 746 -16.90 27.40 22.54
CA ARG A 746 -17.84 28.19 21.73
C ARG A 746 -19.15 27.47 21.38
N SER A 747 -19.40 26.27 21.93
CA SER A 747 -20.64 25.48 21.74
C SER A 747 -21.58 25.60 22.92
#